data_7730fa59b63eac7743878d89694dc2f9
#
_entry.id   7730fa59b63eac7743878d89694dc2f9
#
_cell.length_a   1.000
_cell.length_b   1.000
_cell.length_c   1.000
_cell.angle_alpha   90.00
_cell.angle_beta   90.00
_cell.angle_gamma   90.00
#
_symmetry.space_group_name_H-M   'P 1'
#
loop_
_entity.id
_entity.type
_entity.pdbx_description
1 polymer ?
#
loop_
_entity_poly.entity_id
_entity_poly.type
_entity_poly.pdbx_seq_one_letter_code
_entity_poly.pdbx_strand_id
1 'polypeptide(L)'
;MANVKQEQQQNQANKLPNFKLRKLGTYLCLLPLTLLQSPVMAAQEVLGVVKSPENIGQWAEIINRLDRVGVNYCVVETENWQQEIDFGSISVLLLPNVESLNGSQAGAIESWMDKGGKVIVTGPTGNLSAPDIRNRLRSQFGAYWAYPIAVPTTLELSANTPPQWYGRPLLEQTFIGAAVLPTGDRGQTAANWLGESNPPAAIVTDNSTVLGWRWGVNAVADATLDTAWLQAALNRYGISTYGRFIPENQSSEEKPCRTELVPQGDRPFVPLWELEESPPQSLDPVNDGFTTIEKETLTQELQGLIGRFETTLLTADAKASQINSPTTELVEQLISQRSQNSFKADNKVTNTAYPQARQALKKAKTEFQQFLELSEQGRYTQAKKKWLEARNTLWQDYPTDRQVATSEIRAIWLDRGTIVKTRSQRDLAELFDRMAEAGINTVFFETVNSGYTIYPSKIAPQQNPLIRGWDPLEAAIKLAHERDMELHAWVWTFAAVNQRHNTILNLPQDNLGPILSRYPDWAITDKGGERFHYSSGKAFLDPANPGVRRYLTLLLEEIATEYDVDGIHLDYIRYPFQSPTAEHTYGYGLASRQQFQALTGVDPIDIQVGSSLWNQWTGFRIQQIDSFVESVSRRLKQQRPNLILSTAVFPMPRQERINKIQQHWEEWVREEWIDLLVPMTYALDTEQLQTLTRPLFEEFSDGKALLLPGIRLLNVPDVVAVDQMQLLRGMSAEGYALFAAENFRPSLAQIFNRLQGHTESQKSQPLPHREPFLATQIRYQNLQQEWNFLITHQQIEMDERVLKDWGHQADELSLALQELAQKPSQRNFVAAQSSLSTFRRQFPIWMKQNKTLDPYQTQVWSNRLETLARLLSYGENRVLNRYQIISNHQTLMDKR
;
A
#
# COMPACT_ATOMS: atom_id res chain seq x y z
N MET A 1 2.70 -42.60 -50.85
CA MET A 1 1.65 -43.49 -51.36
C MET A 1 0.47 -43.24 -50.44
N ALA A 2 -0.38 -42.44 -50.90
CA ALA A 2 -1.62 -42.72 -51.60
C ALA A 2 -2.67 -43.13 -50.59
N ASN A 3 -3.55 -42.32 -50.42
CA ASN A 3 -4.86 -41.90 -51.06
C ASN A 3 -5.99 -42.39 -50.16
N VAL A 4 -6.93 -41.64 -49.84
CA VAL A 4 -7.95 -40.82 -50.51
C VAL A 4 -9.35 -41.20 -50.00
N LYS A 5 -10.12 -40.16 -49.73
CA LYS A 5 -11.56 -39.85 -49.93
C LYS A 5 -12.57 -40.42 -48.95
N GLN A 6 -13.36 -39.57 -48.38
CA GLN A 6 -14.55 -38.82 -48.84
C GLN A 6 -15.77 -39.69 -49.03
N GLU A 7 -16.84 -39.45 -48.40
CA GLU A 7 -18.16 -38.92 -48.85
C GLU A 7 -19.21 -39.38 -47.83
N GLN A 8 -19.98 -38.55 -47.27
CA GLN A 8 -21.25 -37.89 -47.67
C GLN A 8 -22.50 -38.73 -47.42
N GLN A 9 -23.37 -38.05 -46.71
CA GLN A 9 -24.82 -37.89 -46.95
C GLN A 9 -25.86 -38.88 -46.34
N GLN A 10 -26.69 -38.29 -45.55
CA GLN A 10 -28.12 -37.98 -45.69
C GLN A 10 -29.15 -39.01 -45.14
N ASN A 11 -30.02 -38.44 -44.30
CA ASN A 11 -31.49 -38.50 -44.29
C ASN A 11 -32.24 -39.80 -43.82
N GLN A 12 -33.08 -39.63 -42.86
CA GLN A 12 -34.56 -39.69 -42.86
C GLN A 12 -35.05 -40.03 -41.42
N ALA A 13 -35.76 -39.19 -40.77
CA ALA A 13 -37.20 -38.96 -40.70
C ALA A 13 -38.13 -40.16 -40.32
N ASN A 14 -39.01 -39.84 -39.37
CA ASN A 14 -40.29 -40.48 -39.04
C ASN A 14 -40.31 -41.58 -37.98
N LYS A 15 -41.10 -41.44 -36.91
CA LYS A 15 -42.57 -41.44 -36.79
C LYS A 15 -43.02 -41.41 -35.33
N LEU A 16 -44.03 -40.58 -35.07
CA LEU A 16 -44.95 -40.67 -33.92
C LEU A 16 -45.88 -41.83 -34.08
N PRO A 17 -46.54 -42.34 -33.02
CA PRO A 17 -47.95 -42.53 -33.11
C PRO A 17 -48.79 -41.90 -31.98
N ASN A 18 -49.91 -41.35 -32.47
CA ASN A 18 -51.07 -40.88 -31.74
C ASN A 18 -51.77 -42.05 -31.02
N PHE A 19 -52.44 -41.81 -29.91
CA PHE A 19 -53.65 -42.50 -29.49
C PHE A 19 -54.73 -41.56 -28.93
N LYS A 20 -55.96 -41.88 -29.27
CA LYS A 20 -57.18 -41.08 -29.34
C LYS A 20 -57.90 -40.90 -28.00
N LEU A 21 -58.69 -39.81 -28.00
CA LEU A 21 -59.79 -39.42 -27.12
C LEU A 21 -60.76 -40.54 -26.76
N ARG A 22 -61.34 -40.39 -25.56
CA ARG A 22 -62.76 -40.62 -25.35
C ARG A 22 -63.38 -39.66 -24.36
N LYS A 23 -64.53 -39.10 -24.78
CA LYS A 23 -65.38 -38.16 -24.06
C LYS A 23 -66.17 -38.81 -22.93
N LEU A 24 -66.45 -38.07 -21.85
CA LEU A 24 -67.82 -37.89 -21.33
C LEU A 24 -67.87 -36.64 -20.47
N GLY A 25 -68.92 -35.88 -20.69
CA GLY A 25 -69.14 -34.63 -20.06
C GLY A 25 -69.98 -34.66 -18.81
N THR A 26 -69.98 -33.63 -18.04
CA THR A 26 -71.18 -33.21 -17.26
C THR A 26 -71.02 -31.65 -17.00
N TYR A 27 -72.09 -30.94 -17.26
CA TYR A 27 -72.29 -29.56 -17.07
C TYR A 27 -72.26 -29.14 -15.59
N LEU A 28 -71.57 -28.05 -15.24
CA LEU A 28 -72.05 -27.14 -14.18
C LEU A 28 -71.53 -25.72 -14.47
N CYS A 29 -72.48 -24.81 -14.51
CA CYS A 29 -72.25 -23.34 -14.61
C CYS A 29 -71.53 -22.81 -13.43
N LEU A 30 -70.48 -22.02 -13.66
CA LEU A 30 -70.01 -21.03 -12.71
C LEU A 30 -69.48 -19.80 -13.46
N LEU A 31 -69.93 -18.66 -12.97
CA LEU A 31 -69.61 -17.30 -13.42
C LEU A 31 -68.11 -17.03 -13.54
N PRO A 32 -67.70 -16.09 -14.41
CA PRO A 32 -66.31 -15.62 -14.45
C PRO A 32 -66.07 -14.62 -13.31
N LEU A 33 -65.26 -15.01 -12.33
CA LEU A 33 -64.54 -14.10 -11.48
C LEU A 33 -63.39 -13.46 -12.32
N THR A 34 -63.56 -12.30 -12.81
CA THR A 34 -62.49 -11.43 -13.29
C THR A 34 -61.60 -11.05 -12.09
N LEU A 35 -60.54 -11.78 -11.90
CA LEU A 35 -59.38 -11.32 -11.12
C LEU A 35 -58.78 -10.11 -11.86
N LEU A 36 -59.13 -8.93 -11.40
CA LEU A 36 -58.32 -7.73 -11.63
C LEU A 36 -56.91 -8.02 -11.09
N GLN A 37 -56.04 -8.46 -11.97
CA GLN A 37 -54.63 -8.30 -11.73
C GLN A 37 -54.35 -6.80 -11.78
N SER A 38 -54.21 -6.18 -10.62
CA SER A 38 -53.57 -4.87 -10.52
C SER A 38 -52.22 -4.98 -11.22
N PRO A 39 -51.85 -4.07 -12.15
CA PRO A 39 -50.52 -4.02 -12.68
C PRO A 39 -49.58 -3.84 -11.46
N VAL A 40 -48.69 -4.77 -11.23
CA VAL A 40 -47.54 -4.51 -10.40
C VAL A 40 -46.84 -3.30 -11.06
N MET A 41 -47.03 -2.15 -10.52
CA MET A 41 -46.25 -0.98 -10.91
C MET A 41 -44.79 -1.38 -10.65
N ALA A 42 -44.03 -1.56 -11.70
CA ALA A 42 -42.58 -1.66 -11.60
C ALA A 42 -42.13 -0.45 -10.78
N ALA A 43 -41.39 -0.68 -9.70
CA ALA A 43 -40.83 0.38 -8.90
C ALA A 43 -40.06 1.29 -9.85
N GLN A 44 -40.44 2.55 -9.93
CA GLN A 44 -39.83 3.51 -10.84
C GLN A 44 -38.44 3.76 -10.27
N GLU A 45 -37.38 3.35 -11.01
CA GLU A 45 -36.01 3.54 -10.63
C GLU A 45 -35.74 5.05 -10.47
N VAL A 46 -35.25 5.47 -9.29
CA VAL A 46 -35.03 6.86 -8.94
C VAL A 46 -33.55 7.12 -8.79
N LEU A 47 -33.06 8.16 -9.46
CA LEU A 47 -31.71 8.70 -9.27
C LEU A 47 -31.69 9.63 -8.06
N GLY A 48 -30.94 9.31 -7.02
CA GLY A 48 -30.61 10.23 -5.94
C GLY A 48 -29.40 11.09 -6.32
N VAL A 49 -29.47 12.41 -6.13
CA VAL A 49 -28.35 13.31 -6.42
C VAL A 49 -27.94 14.03 -5.14
N VAL A 50 -26.68 13.84 -4.76
CA VAL A 50 -26.15 14.39 -3.52
C VAL A 50 -25.81 15.87 -3.66
N LYS A 51 -26.43 16.68 -2.82
CA LYS A 51 -26.12 18.09 -2.63
C LYS A 51 -25.24 18.26 -1.40
N SER A 52 -24.11 18.91 -1.55
CA SER A 52 -23.12 19.12 -0.49
C SER A 52 -22.59 20.55 -0.51
N PRO A 53 -21.97 21.02 0.58
CA PRO A 53 -21.35 22.35 0.61
C PRO A 53 -20.32 22.56 -0.51
N GLU A 54 -19.61 21.51 -0.93
CA GLU A 54 -18.60 21.61 -1.96
C GLU A 54 -19.15 21.82 -3.37
N ASN A 55 -20.36 21.32 -3.64
CA ASN A 55 -20.98 21.41 -4.97
C ASN A 55 -22.09 22.46 -5.09
N ILE A 56 -22.44 23.13 -4.01
CA ILE A 56 -23.50 24.14 -4.00
C ILE A 56 -23.25 25.30 -4.97
N GLY A 57 -21.97 25.68 -5.17
CA GLY A 57 -21.59 26.71 -6.13
C GLY A 57 -21.77 26.32 -7.60
N GLN A 58 -21.88 25.03 -7.92
CA GLN A 58 -22.14 24.48 -9.23
C GLN A 58 -23.56 23.90 -9.36
N TRP A 59 -24.38 24.02 -8.32
CA TRP A 59 -25.66 23.32 -8.23
C TRP A 59 -26.62 23.63 -9.38
N ALA A 60 -26.74 24.88 -9.76
CA ALA A 60 -27.56 25.27 -10.90
C ALA A 60 -27.14 24.59 -12.22
N GLU A 61 -25.84 24.44 -12.44
CA GLU A 61 -25.30 23.77 -13.61
C GLU A 61 -25.46 22.23 -13.53
N ILE A 62 -25.39 21.67 -12.33
CA ILE A 62 -25.68 20.26 -12.08
C ILE A 62 -27.16 19.99 -12.43
N ILE A 63 -28.09 20.77 -11.93
CA ILE A 63 -29.53 20.66 -12.23
C ILE A 63 -29.80 20.81 -13.74
N ASN A 64 -29.21 21.80 -14.39
CA ASN A 64 -29.37 22.01 -15.84
C ASN A 64 -28.95 20.74 -16.63
N ARG A 65 -27.88 20.08 -16.24
CA ARG A 65 -27.42 18.83 -16.90
C ARG A 65 -28.34 17.65 -16.62
N LEU A 66 -28.87 17.53 -15.42
CA LEU A 66 -29.86 16.50 -15.06
C LEU A 66 -31.15 16.65 -15.87
N ASP A 67 -31.63 17.89 -16.02
CA ASP A 67 -32.83 18.22 -16.82
C ASP A 67 -32.58 17.87 -18.30
N ARG A 68 -31.40 18.14 -18.83
CA ARG A 68 -31.00 17.74 -20.21
C ARG A 68 -30.92 16.22 -20.39
N VAL A 69 -30.50 15.48 -19.38
CA VAL A 69 -30.51 14.01 -19.40
C VAL A 69 -31.93 13.47 -19.46
N GLY A 70 -32.88 14.20 -18.89
CA GLY A 70 -34.30 13.80 -18.84
C GLY A 70 -34.53 12.61 -17.93
N VAL A 71 -33.79 12.50 -16.82
CA VAL A 71 -33.94 11.47 -15.82
C VAL A 71 -34.79 11.97 -14.64
N ASN A 72 -35.60 11.08 -14.08
CA ASN A 72 -36.30 11.39 -12.84
C ASN A 72 -35.30 11.31 -11.67
N TYR A 73 -35.11 12.40 -10.95
CA TYR A 73 -34.19 12.46 -9.81
C TYR A 73 -34.85 13.10 -8.59
N CYS A 74 -34.26 12.82 -7.42
CA CYS A 74 -34.52 13.52 -6.19
C CYS A 74 -33.20 13.98 -5.55
N VAL A 75 -33.24 14.97 -4.69
CA VAL A 75 -32.09 15.57 -4.04
C VAL A 75 -31.90 14.95 -2.66
N VAL A 76 -30.65 14.51 -2.40
CA VAL A 76 -30.20 14.00 -1.09
C VAL A 76 -29.21 15.01 -0.53
N GLU A 77 -29.58 15.74 0.49
CA GLU A 77 -28.67 16.67 1.17
C GLU A 77 -27.77 15.91 2.13
N THR A 78 -26.46 16.17 2.11
CA THR A 78 -25.49 15.45 2.96
C THR A 78 -25.78 15.53 4.45
N GLU A 79 -26.49 16.56 4.89
CA GLU A 79 -26.89 16.76 6.28
C GLU A 79 -28.00 15.81 6.75
N ASN A 80 -28.78 15.26 5.80
CA ASN A 80 -30.02 14.53 6.09
C ASN A 80 -29.83 12.99 6.04
N TRP A 81 -28.62 12.48 5.87
CA TRP A 81 -28.38 11.03 5.78
C TRP A 81 -27.18 10.57 6.60
N GLN A 82 -27.44 9.59 7.44
CA GLN A 82 -26.44 8.95 8.31
C GLN A 82 -26.59 7.44 8.33
N GLN A 83 -27.68 6.92 7.75
CA GLN A 83 -28.00 5.49 7.70
C GLN A 83 -28.47 5.11 6.29
N GLU A 84 -28.31 3.85 5.91
CA GLU A 84 -28.72 3.34 4.59
C GLU A 84 -30.23 3.54 4.28
N ILE A 85 -31.05 3.53 5.32
CA ILE A 85 -32.51 3.72 5.19
C ILE A 85 -32.86 5.11 4.65
N ASP A 86 -31.94 6.06 4.76
CA ASP A 86 -32.12 7.43 4.28
C ASP A 86 -32.09 7.50 2.74
N PHE A 87 -31.66 6.44 2.07
CA PHE A 87 -31.69 6.33 0.60
C PHE A 87 -33.03 5.83 0.04
N GLY A 88 -33.91 5.27 0.87
CA GLY A 88 -35.28 4.90 0.49
C GLY A 88 -35.37 4.08 -0.79
N SER A 89 -36.10 4.60 -1.78
CA SER A 89 -36.31 3.98 -3.10
C SER A 89 -35.26 4.32 -4.16
N ILE A 90 -34.10 4.90 -3.77
CA ILE A 90 -33.02 5.25 -4.69
C ILE A 90 -32.37 3.97 -5.21
N SER A 91 -32.26 3.83 -6.54
CA SER A 91 -31.58 2.72 -7.20
C SER A 91 -30.13 3.07 -7.54
N VAL A 92 -29.87 4.32 -7.92
CA VAL A 92 -28.54 4.87 -8.24
C VAL A 92 -28.32 6.16 -7.50
N LEU A 93 -27.16 6.34 -6.87
CA LEU A 93 -26.74 7.56 -6.19
C LEU A 93 -25.65 8.26 -7.02
N LEU A 94 -25.89 9.50 -7.41
CA LEU A 94 -24.89 10.38 -8.02
C LEU A 94 -24.25 11.26 -6.95
N LEU A 95 -22.93 11.20 -6.84
CA LEU A 95 -22.09 12.01 -5.94
C LEU A 95 -21.29 13.02 -6.78
N PRO A 96 -21.87 14.15 -7.17
CA PRO A 96 -21.17 15.13 -8.00
C PRO A 96 -20.22 15.98 -7.17
N ASN A 97 -18.92 15.70 -7.23
CA ASN A 97 -17.84 16.46 -6.57
C ASN A 97 -17.99 16.59 -5.04
N VAL A 98 -18.47 15.55 -4.35
CA VAL A 98 -18.66 15.53 -2.89
C VAL A 98 -17.32 15.24 -2.22
N GLU A 99 -16.54 16.25 -1.88
CA GLU A 99 -15.13 16.10 -1.48
C GLU A 99 -14.96 15.52 -0.07
N SER A 100 -15.92 15.73 0.83
CA SER A 100 -15.86 15.28 2.21
C SER A 100 -17.10 14.48 2.59
N LEU A 101 -16.92 13.34 3.21
CA LEU A 101 -17.94 12.48 3.81
C LEU A 101 -17.46 12.06 5.19
N ASN A 102 -18.36 12.04 6.17
CA ASN A 102 -18.06 11.57 7.51
C ASN A 102 -18.24 10.04 7.63
N GLY A 103 -17.92 9.48 8.81
CA GLY A 103 -17.95 8.03 9.04
C GLY A 103 -19.34 7.41 8.91
N SER A 104 -20.40 8.11 9.38
CA SER A 104 -21.79 7.65 9.27
C SER A 104 -22.27 7.66 7.83
N GLN A 105 -21.95 8.70 7.07
CA GLN A 105 -22.28 8.82 5.65
C GLN A 105 -21.58 7.75 4.81
N ALA A 106 -20.28 7.52 5.04
CA ALA A 106 -19.54 6.47 4.36
C ALA A 106 -20.10 5.08 4.71
N GLY A 107 -20.44 4.83 5.97
CA GLY A 107 -21.08 3.60 6.41
C GLY A 107 -22.46 3.37 5.77
N ALA A 108 -23.24 4.42 5.61
CA ALA A 108 -24.54 4.36 4.92
C ALA A 108 -24.40 3.96 3.45
N ILE A 109 -23.45 4.57 2.74
CA ILE A 109 -23.13 4.20 1.34
C ILE A 109 -22.68 2.74 1.28
N GLU A 110 -21.76 2.32 2.15
CA GLU A 110 -21.24 0.95 2.20
C GLU A 110 -22.36 -0.06 2.38
N SER A 111 -23.16 0.09 3.44
CA SER A 111 -24.27 -0.82 3.73
C SER A 111 -25.31 -0.86 2.61
N TRP A 112 -25.57 0.27 1.96
CA TRP A 112 -26.52 0.33 0.84
C TRP A 112 -25.95 -0.29 -0.44
N MET A 113 -24.67 -0.06 -0.74
CA MET A 113 -24.00 -0.71 -1.88
C MET A 113 -23.90 -2.23 -1.71
N ASP A 114 -23.67 -2.72 -0.50
CA ASP A 114 -23.64 -4.15 -0.19
C ASP A 114 -24.98 -4.84 -0.43
N LYS A 115 -26.09 -4.09 -0.38
CA LYS A 115 -27.45 -4.53 -0.73
C LYS A 115 -27.80 -4.35 -2.23
N GLY A 116 -26.82 -3.98 -3.04
CA GLY A 116 -26.95 -3.85 -4.49
C GLY A 116 -27.16 -2.44 -5.01
N GLY A 117 -27.08 -1.42 -4.16
CA GLY A 117 -27.06 -0.01 -4.55
C GLY A 117 -25.96 0.33 -5.53
N LYS A 118 -26.20 1.28 -6.44
CA LYS A 118 -25.26 1.66 -7.49
C LYS A 118 -24.82 3.11 -7.31
N VAL A 119 -23.54 3.42 -7.50
CA VAL A 119 -23.03 4.78 -7.37
C VAL A 119 -22.40 5.29 -8.66
N ILE A 120 -22.60 6.57 -8.93
CA ILE A 120 -21.84 7.34 -9.92
C ILE A 120 -21.09 8.43 -9.15
N VAL A 121 -19.77 8.38 -9.21
CA VAL A 121 -18.87 9.26 -8.47
C VAL A 121 -18.13 10.15 -9.45
N THR A 122 -18.09 11.45 -9.19
CA THR A 122 -17.36 12.39 -10.06
C THR A 122 -16.46 13.33 -9.26
N GLY A 123 -15.41 13.82 -9.88
CA GLY A 123 -14.48 14.73 -9.22
C GLY A 123 -13.75 14.11 -8.02
N PRO A 124 -13.19 14.93 -7.13
CA PRO A 124 -12.39 14.47 -5.98
C PRO A 124 -13.23 13.98 -4.80
N THR A 125 -14.35 13.29 -5.09
CA THR A 125 -15.28 12.80 -4.07
C THR A 125 -14.56 11.95 -3.02
N GLY A 126 -14.77 12.27 -1.75
CA GLY A 126 -14.18 11.61 -0.59
C GLY A 126 -12.71 11.95 -0.32
N ASN A 127 -12.03 12.74 -1.16
CA ASN A 127 -10.59 12.99 -1.01
C ASN A 127 -10.20 13.83 0.22
N LEU A 128 -11.14 14.60 0.77
CA LEU A 128 -10.96 15.39 1.98
C LEU A 128 -11.55 14.75 3.23
N SER A 129 -12.08 13.53 3.12
CA SER A 129 -12.52 12.75 4.28
C SER A 129 -11.33 12.32 5.14
N ALA A 130 -11.58 11.96 6.40
CA ALA A 130 -10.57 11.38 7.27
C ALA A 130 -9.91 10.13 6.64
N PRO A 131 -8.64 9.80 6.94
CA PRO A 131 -7.90 8.77 6.22
C PRO A 131 -8.54 7.38 6.21
N ASP A 132 -9.11 6.95 7.33
CA ASP A 132 -9.85 5.69 7.47
C ASP A 132 -11.12 5.67 6.62
N ILE A 133 -11.88 6.76 6.65
CA ILE A 133 -13.09 6.96 5.83
C ILE A 133 -12.74 7.00 4.35
N ARG A 134 -11.69 7.75 3.98
CA ARG A 134 -11.17 7.82 2.61
C ARG A 134 -10.80 6.44 2.07
N ASN A 135 -10.14 5.62 2.88
CA ASN A 135 -9.78 4.27 2.48
C ASN A 135 -10.99 3.35 2.32
N ARG A 136 -12.00 3.47 3.18
CA ARG A 136 -13.29 2.75 3.03
C ARG A 136 -13.99 3.15 1.74
N LEU A 137 -14.14 4.45 1.46
CA LEU A 137 -14.76 4.95 0.23
C LEU A 137 -14.01 4.48 -1.03
N ARG A 138 -12.68 4.54 -1.03
CA ARG A 138 -11.83 4.03 -2.12
C ARG A 138 -12.06 2.54 -2.38
N SER A 139 -12.20 1.75 -1.32
CA SER A 139 -12.50 0.32 -1.42
C SER A 139 -13.89 0.07 -1.98
N GLN A 140 -14.89 0.82 -1.54
CA GLN A 140 -16.29 0.67 -1.99
C GLN A 140 -16.49 1.13 -3.43
N PHE A 141 -15.94 2.28 -3.79
CA PHE A 141 -16.03 2.80 -5.16
C PHE A 141 -15.13 2.03 -6.13
N GLY A 142 -14.17 1.26 -5.64
CA GLY A 142 -13.18 0.53 -6.44
C GLY A 142 -12.19 1.43 -7.16
N ALA A 143 -12.18 2.74 -6.88
CA ALA A 143 -11.27 3.71 -7.45
C ALA A 143 -11.24 5.01 -6.65
N TYR A 144 -10.28 5.88 -6.93
CA TYR A 144 -10.16 7.20 -6.33
C TYR A 144 -9.51 8.22 -7.26
N TRP A 145 -9.83 9.49 -7.06
CA TRP A 145 -9.19 10.64 -7.70
C TRP A 145 -7.76 10.79 -7.17
N ALA A 146 -6.76 10.64 -8.06
CA ALA A 146 -5.36 10.58 -7.65
C ALA A 146 -4.62 11.91 -7.82
N TYR A 147 -4.53 12.42 -9.05
CA TYR A 147 -3.83 13.68 -9.36
C TYR A 147 -4.44 14.38 -10.57
N PRO A 148 -4.42 15.73 -10.61
CA PRO A 148 -4.97 16.49 -11.73
C PRO A 148 -4.12 16.32 -13.01
N ILE A 149 -4.79 16.34 -14.16
CA ILE A 149 -4.16 16.49 -15.47
C ILE A 149 -4.03 17.99 -15.74
N ALA A 150 -2.82 18.48 -15.93
CA ALA A 150 -2.53 19.92 -15.98
C ALA A 150 -3.03 20.63 -17.25
N VAL A 151 -3.24 19.89 -18.32
CA VAL A 151 -3.65 20.44 -19.64
C VAL A 151 -4.92 19.74 -20.14
N PRO A 152 -5.75 20.41 -20.93
CA PRO A 152 -6.87 19.76 -21.59
C PRO A 152 -6.40 18.57 -22.44
N THR A 153 -7.03 17.42 -22.23
CA THR A 153 -6.58 16.15 -22.83
C THR A 153 -7.80 15.38 -23.33
N THR A 154 -7.62 14.67 -24.43
CA THR A 154 -8.67 13.84 -25.04
C THR A 154 -8.84 12.55 -24.26
N LEU A 155 -10.08 12.06 -24.15
CA LEU A 155 -10.39 10.72 -23.65
C LEU A 155 -10.35 9.68 -24.77
N GLU A 156 -9.88 8.48 -24.43
CA GLU A 156 -9.96 7.30 -25.28
C GLU A 156 -10.61 6.14 -24.49
N LEU A 157 -11.56 5.45 -25.11
CA LEU A 157 -12.18 4.27 -24.51
C LEU A 157 -11.18 3.10 -24.47
N SER A 158 -11.21 2.35 -23.38
CA SER A 158 -10.30 1.20 -23.17
C SER A 158 -10.94 -0.12 -23.64
N ALA A 159 -10.15 -1.20 -23.67
CA ALA A 159 -10.64 -2.55 -24.00
C ALA A 159 -11.70 -3.08 -22.99
N ASN A 160 -11.75 -2.53 -21.79
CA ASN A 160 -12.70 -2.93 -20.74
C ASN A 160 -13.92 -1.97 -20.65
N THR A 161 -14.12 -1.15 -21.69
CA THR A 161 -15.27 -0.24 -21.76
C THR A 161 -16.57 -1.02 -21.74
N PRO A 162 -17.57 -0.61 -20.95
CA PRO A 162 -18.89 -1.22 -21.01
C PRO A 162 -19.47 -1.23 -22.43
N PRO A 163 -20.05 -2.33 -22.91
CA PRO A 163 -20.55 -2.42 -24.29
C PRO A 163 -21.53 -1.32 -24.67
N GLN A 164 -22.26 -0.79 -23.70
CA GLN A 164 -23.24 0.31 -23.89
C GLN A 164 -22.59 1.65 -24.24
N TRP A 165 -21.27 1.79 -24.08
CA TRP A 165 -20.54 3.04 -24.36
C TRP A 165 -19.93 3.08 -25.76
N TYR A 166 -19.79 1.95 -26.45
CA TYR A 166 -19.25 1.93 -27.81
C TYR A 166 -20.11 2.68 -28.81
N GLY A 167 -19.47 3.36 -29.76
CA GLY A 167 -20.13 4.10 -30.82
C GLY A 167 -20.72 5.44 -30.38
N ARG A 168 -20.31 6.00 -29.26
CA ARG A 168 -20.68 7.32 -28.76
C ARG A 168 -19.54 8.32 -28.89
N PRO A 169 -19.39 9.03 -30.03
CA PRO A 169 -18.25 9.92 -30.29
C PRO A 169 -18.14 11.10 -29.32
N LEU A 170 -19.25 11.47 -28.67
CA LEU A 170 -19.26 12.51 -27.63
C LEU A 170 -18.51 12.12 -26.34
N LEU A 171 -18.22 10.85 -26.16
CA LEU A 171 -17.44 10.39 -24.99
C LEU A 171 -15.92 10.62 -25.15
N GLU A 172 -15.44 10.85 -26.38
CA GLU A 172 -14.03 11.00 -26.75
C GLU A 172 -13.68 12.45 -27.10
N GLN A 173 -13.90 13.39 -26.17
CA GLN A 173 -13.60 14.80 -26.35
C GLN A 173 -12.48 15.29 -25.44
N THR A 174 -11.94 16.48 -25.74
CA THR A 174 -10.84 17.12 -25.01
C THR A 174 -11.38 18.03 -23.91
N PHE A 175 -10.96 17.79 -22.67
CA PHE A 175 -11.35 18.60 -21.51
C PHE A 175 -10.36 18.40 -20.33
N ILE A 176 -10.60 19.04 -19.20
CA ILE A 176 -9.71 19.01 -18.04
C ILE A 176 -10.23 18.00 -17.00
N GLY A 177 -9.34 17.20 -16.46
CA GLY A 177 -9.70 16.24 -15.42
C GLY A 177 -8.53 15.81 -14.54
N ALA A 178 -8.64 14.59 -14.04
CA ALA A 178 -7.60 13.97 -13.22
C ALA A 178 -7.50 12.47 -13.53
N ALA A 179 -6.37 11.89 -13.23
CA ALA A 179 -6.22 10.45 -13.21
C ALA A 179 -7.05 9.87 -12.07
N VAL A 180 -7.81 8.81 -12.39
CA VAL A 180 -8.56 8.00 -11.43
C VAL A 180 -7.88 6.65 -11.35
N LEU A 181 -7.40 6.27 -10.18
CA LEU A 181 -6.68 5.01 -10.01
C LEU A 181 -7.57 3.94 -9.38
N PRO A 182 -7.54 2.68 -9.89
CA PRO A 182 -8.32 1.60 -9.33
C PRO A 182 -7.81 1.17 -7.96
N THR A 183 -8.72 0.72 -7.10
CA THR A 183 -8.42 0.17 -5.77
C THR A 183 -8.77 -1.32 -5.76
N GLY A 184 -7.78 -2.17 -5.46
CA GLY A 184 -7.98 -3.62 -5.50
C GLY A 184 -8.18 -4.18 -6.91
N ASP A 185 -8.81 -5.35 -7.00
CA ASP A 185 -8.96 -6.09 -8.26
C ASP A 185 -10.33 -5.87 -8.95
N ARG A 186 -11.24 -5.13 -8.32
CA ARG A 186 -12.61 -4.91 -8.84
C ARG A 186 -12.71 -3.76 -9.83
N GLY A 187 -11.85 -2.75 -9.69
CA GLY A 187 -11.86 -1.56 -10.56
C GLY A 187 -11.29 -1.85 -11.93
N GLN A 188 -12.09 -1.70 -12.99
CA GLN A 188 -11.67 -1.86 -14.37
C GLN A 188 -11.61 -0.50 -15.05
N THR A 189 -10.50 -0.22 -15.75
CA THR A 189 -10.36 1.02 -16.52
C THR A 189 -11.28 0.97 -17.74
N ALA A 190 -12.20 1.91 -17.82
CA ALA A 190 -13.16 2.03 -18.92
C ALA A 190 -12.76 3.11 -19.93
N ALA A 191 -12.01 4.15 -19.52
CA ALA A 191 -11.45 5.16 -20.39
C ALA A 191 -10.11 5.68 -19.86
N ASN A 192 -9.24 6.15 -20.75
CA ASN A 192 -7.93 6.72 -20.45
C ASN A 192 -7.82 8.16 -20.95
N TRP A 193 -6.98 8.96 -20.29
CA TRP A 193 -6.50 10.22 -20.85
C TRP A 193 -5.39 9.94 -21.87
N LEU A 194 -5.48 10.52 -23.06
CA LEU A 194 -4.41 10.40 -24.05
C LEU A 194 -3.17 11.19 -23.60
N GLY A 195 -1.99 10.53 -23.63
CA GLY A 195 -0.73 11.15 -23.21
C GLY A 195 0.38 10.13 -23.07
N GLU A 196 1.56 10.53 -22.60
CA GLU A 196 2.72 9.62 -22.50
C GLU A 196 2.47 8.39 -21.60
N SER A 197 1.64 8.50 -20.57
CA SER A 197 1.34 7.39 -19.64
C SER A 197 -0.08 6.85 -19.73
N ASN A 198 -0.94 7.44 -20.57
CA ASN A 198 -2.36 7.08 -20.72
C ASN A 198 -3.06 6.78 -19.38
N PRO A 199 -3.05 7.71 -18.40
CA PRO A 199 -3.61 7.43 -17.10
C PRO A 199 -5.13 7.21 -17.17
N PRO A 200 -5.72 6.36 -16.32
CA PRO A 200 -7.16 6.12 -16.31
C PRO A 200 -7.97 7.39 -16.06
N ALA A 201 -9.02 7.58 -16.86
CA ALA A 201 -9.97 8.70 -16.77
C ALA A 201 -11.33 8.28 -16.21
N ALA A 202 -11.74 7.03 -16.45
CA ALA A 202 -12.96 6.45 -15.91
C ALA A 202 -12.73 5.01 -15.48
N ILE A 203 -13.20 4.68 -14.28
CA ILE A 203 -13.13 3.34 -13.69
C ILE A 203 -14.54 2.83 -13.42
N VAL A 204 -14.77 1.56 -13.68
CA VAL A 204 -16.05 0.90 -13.42
C VAL A 204 -15.85 -0.36 -12.58
N THR A 205 -16.81 -0.62 -11.67
CA THR A 205 -16.99 -1.91 -11.00
C THR A 205 -18.41 -2.40 -11.27
N ASP A 206 -18.85 -3.52 -10.74
CA ASP A 206 -20.24 -3.96 -10.87
C ASP A 206 -21.24 -2.93 -10.28
N ASN A 207 -20.84 -2.21 -9.23
CA ASN A 207 -21.69 -1.32 -8.46
C ASN A 207 -21.30 0.16 -8.51
N SER A 208 -20.21 0.52 -9.19
CA SER A 208 -19.75 1.91 -9.25
C SER A 208 -19.31 2.32 -10.66
N THR A 209 -19.43 3.63 -10.92
CA THR A 209 -18.81 4.32 -12.06
C THR A 209 -18.11 5.56 -11.50
N VAL A 210 -16.79 5.65 -11.65
CA VAL A 210 -15.99 6.78 -11.15
C VAL A 210 -15.42 7.55 -12.32
N LEU A 211 -15.74 8.85 -12.41
CA LEU A 211 -15.35 9.75 -13.50
C LEU A 211 -14.29 10.75 -13.02
N GLY A 212 -13.19 10.84 -13.74
CA GLY A 212 -12.01 11.62 -13.40
C GLY A 212 -12.10 13.12 -13.66
N TRP A 213 -13.28 13.73 -13.63
CA TRP A 213 -13.43 15.19 -13.76
C TRP A 213 -14.57 15.72 -12.90
N ARG A 214 -14.54 17.03 -12.67
CA ARG A 214 -15.62 17.72 -11.93
C ARG A 214 -16.82 17.89 -12.85
N TRP A 215 -17.80 17.03 -12.68
CA TRP A 215 -19.06 17.07 -13.42
C TRP A 215 -19.90 18.27 -13.01
N GLY A 216 -20.56 18.91 -13.96
CA GLY A 216 -21.35 20.10 -13.65
C GLY A 216 -20.53 21.40 -13.57
N VAL A 217 -19.30 21.42 -14.06
CA VAL A 217 -18.41 22.59 -14.04
C VAL A 217 -18.07 23.03 -15.46
N ASN A 218 -18.70 24.15 -15.95
CA ASN A 218 -18.53 24.63 -17.33
C ASN A 218 -17.08 24.92 -17.74
N ALA A 219 -16.22 25.29 -16.79
CA ALA A 219 -14.79 25.49 -17.04
C ALA A 219 -14.01 24.19 -17.25
N VAL A 220 -14.62 23.03 -16.97
CA VAL A 220 -14.01 21.70 -17.07
C VAL A 220 -14.52 20.99 -18.29
N ALA A 221 -15.83 20.78 -18.39
CA ALA A 221 -16.50 20.09 -19.47
C ALA A 221 -17.78 20.80 -19.85
N ASP A 222 -18.13 20.83 -21.12
CA ASP A 222 -19.39 21.39 -21.55
C ASP A 222 -20.59 20.52 -21.11
N ALA A 223 -21.76 21.11 -21.10
CA ALA A 223 -22.97 20.42 -20.66
C ALA A 223 -23.36 19.24 -21.55
N THR A 224 -22.99 19.24 -22.83
CA THR A 224 -23.28 18.14 -23.77
C THR A 224 -22.44 16.93 -23.45
N LEU A 225 -21.17 17.14 -23.16
CA LEU A 225 -20.24 16.06 -22.76
C LEU A 225 -20.65 15.45 -21.42
N ASP A 226 -20.87 16.28 -20.39
CA ASP A 226 -21.31 15.81 -19.08
C ASP A 226 -22.62 15.03 -19.15
N THR A 227 -23.57 15.51 -19.96
CA THR A 227 -24.86 14.83 -20.19
C THR A 227 -24.67 13.47 -20.85
N ALA A 228 -23.84 13.39 -21.89
CA ALA A 228 -23.54 12.14 -22.59
C ALA A 228 -22.90 11.08 -21.68
N TRP A 229 -21.96 11.48 -20.82
CA TRP A 229 -21.33 10.58 -19.87
C TRP A 229 -22.26 10.11 -18.74
N LEU A 230 -23.12 11.01 -18.23
CA LEU A 230 -24.13 10.61 -17.24
C LEU A 230 -25.16 9.65 -17.85
N GLN A 231 -25.62 9.91 -19.07
CA GLN A 231 -26.52 8.98 -19.79
C GLN A 231 -25.86 7.61 -20.01
N ALA A 232 -24.59 7.57 -20.35
CA ALA A 232 -23.84 6.33 -20.51
C ALA A 232 -23.76 5.56 -19.19
N ALA A 233 -23.45 6.23 -18.08
CA ALA A 233 -23.36 5.62 -16.76
C ALA A 233 -24.74 5.11 -16.28
N LEU A 234 -25.83 5.87 -16.46
CA LEU A 234 -27.19 5.48 -16.11
C LEU A 234 -27.69 4.28 -16.93
N ASN A 235 -27.43 4.29 -18.24
CA ASN A 235 -27.81 3.19 -19.13
C ASN A 235 -27.14 1.87 -18.74
N ARG A 236 -25.93 1.93 -18.19
CA ARG A 236 -25.22 0.76 -17.65
C ARG A 236 -25.98 0.10 -16.50
N TYR A 237 -26.71 0.90 -15.71
CA TYR A 237 -27.51 0.45 -14.57
C TYR A 237 -29.00 0.21 -14.93
N GLY A 238 -29.35 0.25 -16.21
CA GLY A 238 -30.71 0.01 -16.68
C GLY A 238 -31.66 1.21 -16.56
N ILE A 239 -31.20 2.37 -16.10
CA ILE A 239 -32.01 3.57 -16.01
C ILE A 239 -32.23 4.18 -17.39
N SER A 240 -33.48 4.24 -17.81
CA SER A 240 -33.87 4.82 -19.10
C SER A 240 -33.83 6.35 -19.04
N THR A 241 -33.11 6.97 -19.96
CA THR A 241 -33.07 8.41 -20.14
C THR A 241 -33.95 8.81 -21.32
N TYR A 242 -35.02 9.52 -21.09
CA TYR A 242 -35.87 10.05 -22.14
C TYR A 242 -35.42 11.47 -22.46
N GLY A 243 -34.77 11.66 -23.61
CA GLY A 243 -34.42 12.99 -24.10
C GLY A 243 -35.67 13.80 -24.36
N ARG A 244 -36.27 14.41 -23.37
CA ARG A 244 -37.29 15.46 -23.52
C ARG A 244 -36.58 16.80 -23.63
N PHE A 245 -36.78 17.47 -24.77
CA PHE A 245 -36.48 18.87 -24.90
C PHE A 245 -37.45 19.63 -23.94
N ILE A 246 -36.93 20.03 -22.78
CA ILE A 246 -37.67 20.93 -21.89
C ILE A 246 -37.33 22.35 -22.34
N PRO A 247 -38.33 23.21 -22.64
CA PRO A 247 -38.07 24.62 -23.00
C PRO A 247 -37.40 25.35 -21.82
N GLU A 248 -36.49 26.26 -22.13
CA GLU A 248 -35.62 27.02 -21.21
C GLU A 248 -36.31 27.80 -20.06
N ASN A 249 -37.62 27.74 -19.90
CA ASN A 249 -38.37 28.59 -18.97
C ASN A 249 -39.18 27.87 -17.89
N GLN A 250 -38.90 26.58 -17.58
CA GLN A 250 -39.50 25.94 -16.40
C GLN A 250 -38.38 25.45 -15.48
N SER A 251 -38.11 26.24 -14.42
CA SER A 251 -37.32 25.77 -13.29
C SER A 251 -38.01 24.56 -12.64
N SER A 252 -37.43 23.41 -12.68
CA SER A 252 -37.88 22.25 -11.91
C SER A 252 -37.73 22.57 -10.42
N GLU A 253 -38.83 22.45 -9.67
CA GLU A 253 -38.75 22.50 -8.21
C GLU A 253 -37.89 21.36 -7.70
N GLU A 254 -36.87 21.64 -6.87
CA GLU A 254 -36.07 20.65 -6.21
C GLU A 254 -36.96 19.73 -5.35
N LYS A 255 -37.02 18.44 -5.70
CA LYS A 255 -37.82 17.48 -4.92
C LYS A 255 -36.89 16.69 -4.00
N PRO A 256 -37.01 16.85 -2.67
CA PRO A 256 -36.26 16.00 -1.73
C PRO A 256 -36.68 14.55 -1.90
N CYS A 257 -35.75 13.64 -1.73
CA CYS A 257 -36.04 12.21 -1.74
C CYS A 257 -36.93 11.86 -0.55
N ARG A 258 -38.06 11.18 -0.82
CA ARG A 258 -38.99 10.75 0.24
C ARG A 258 -38.51 9.43 0.83
N THR A 259 -38.33 9.42 2.14
CA THR A 259 -38.21 8.20 2.94
C THR A 259 -39.60 7.66 3.26
N GLU A 260 -40.18 6.85 2.37
CA GLU A 260 -41.39 6.09 2.74
C GLU A 260 -40.98 4.81 3.42
N LEU A 261 -41.31 4.68 4.70
CA LEU A 261 -41.17 3.42 5.45
C LEU A 261 -42.09 2.37 4.84
N VAL A 262 -41.54 1.39 4.18
CA VAL A 262 -42.26 0.15 3.82
C VAL A 262 -42.54 -0.59 5.13
N PRO A 263 -43.79 -0.99 5.45
CA PRO A 263 -44.06 -1.75 6.64
C PRO A 263 -43.30 -3.06 6.61
N GLN A 264 -42.38 -3.26 7.55
CA GLN A 264 -41.66 -4.52 7.73
C GLN A 264 -42.64 -5.57 8.28
N GLY A 265 -42.85 -6.63 7.49
CA GLY A 265 -43.38 -7.88 8.01
C GLY A 265 -42.33 -8.50 8.95
N ASP A 266 -42.86 -9.11 10.02
CA ASP A 266 -42.17 -9.75 11.13
C ASP A 266 -40.85 -10.41 10.77
N ARG A 267 -39.73 -9.82 11.20
CA ARG A 267 -38.43 -10.46 11.37
C ARG A 267 -38.08 -10.54 12.85
N PRO A 268 -37.44 -11.59 13.32
CA PRO A 268 -37.12 -11.73 14.74
C PRO A 268 -36.11 -10.67 15.17
N PHE A 269 -36.43 -10.05 16.26
CA PHE A 269 -35.64 -9.04 16.97
C PHE A 269 -34.29 -9.62 17.40
N VAL A 270 -33.19 -9.06 16.92
CA VAL A 270 -31.84 -9.30 17.43
C VAL A 270 -31.53 -8.21 18.45
N PRO A 271 -31.21 -8.56 19.70
CA PRO A 271 -31.01 -7.55 20.74
C PRO A 271 -29.72 -6.75 20.52
N LEU A 272 -29.81 -5.45 20.72
CA LEU A 272 -28.77 -4.41 20.52
C LEU A 272 -27.55 -4.49 21.47
N TRP A 273 -27.36 -5.53 22.26
CA TRP A 273 -26.29 -5.62 23.25
C TRP A 273 -25.03 -6.38 22.77
N GLU A 274 -24.97 -6.77 21.51
CA GLU A 274 -23.77 -7.38 20.89
C GLU A 274 -22.84 -6.37 20.19
N LEU A 275 -23.16 -5.08 20.26
CA LEU A 275 -22.31 -4.00 19.77
C LEU A 275 -21.94 -3.09 20.94
N GLU A 276 -21.01 -3.49 21.79
CA GLU A 276 -20.30 -2.57 22.70
C GLU A 276 -19.30 -1.75 21.87
N GLU A 277 -19.80 -0.76 21.17
CA GLU A 277 -19.06 0.45 20.86
C GLU A 277 -19.47 1.54 21.83
N SER A 278 -18.48 2.30 22.31
CA SER A 278 -18.64 3.39 23.26
C SER A 278 -19.80 4.31 22.91
N PRO A 279 -20.55 4.86 23.87
CA PRO A 279 -21.71 5.67 23.58
C PRO A 279 -21.33 6.89 22.74
N PRO A 280 -22.14 7.25 21.71
CA PRO A 280 -21.88 8.43 20.91
C PRO A 280 -21.95 9.65 21.82
N GLN A 281 -20.88 10.43 21.81
CA GLN A 281 -20.92 11.78 22.39
C GLN A 281 -22.02 12.57 21.67
N SER A 282 -22.83 13.28 22.44
CA SER A 282 -23.92 14.11 21.94
C SER A 282 -23.44 14.97 20.77
N LEU A 283 -24.06 14.76 19.61
CA LEU A 283 -23.80 15.56 18.41
C LEU A 283 -24.44 16.93 18.63
N ASP A 284 -23.58 17.94 18.68
CA ASP A 284 -24.02 19.32 18.54
C ASP A 284 -24.62 19.54 17.13
N PRO A 285 -25.53 20.50 16.94
CA PRO A 285 -26.23 20.70 15.68
C PRO A 285 -25.25 20.95 14.53
N VAL A 286 -25.51 20.25 13.44
CA VAL A 286 -24.73 20.22 12.21
C VAL A 286 -24.40 21.63 11.75
N ASN A 287 -23.18 22.04 11.99
CA ASN A 287 -22.57 23.17 11.33
C ASN A 287 -21.81 22.65 10.10
N ASP A 288 -21.79 23.40 9.01
CA ASP A 288 -21.05 23.22 7.75
C ASP A 288 -19.53 23.00 7.95
N GLY A 289 -19.14 22.55 9.13
CA GLY A 289 -17.81 22.54 9.69
C GLY A 289 -17.07 21.26 9.51
N PHE A 290 -15.77 21.38 9.39
CA PHE A 290 -14.88 20.27 9.74
C PHE A 290 -15.28 19.75 11.12
N THR A 291 -15.40 18.45 11.28
CA THR A 291 -15.24 17.87 12.60
C THR A 291 -13.84 18.23 13.12
N THR A 292 -13.68 18.36 14.42
CA THR A 292 -12.37 18.62 15.03
C THR A 292 -11.31 17.63 14.53
N ILE A 293 -11.69 16.37 14.36
CA ILE A 293 -10.85 15.29 13.83
C ILE A 293 -10.43 15.54 12.38
N GLU A 294 -11.35 15.96 11.51
CA GLU A 294 -11.01 16.27 10.10
C GLU A 294 -10.06 17.45 9.99
N LYS A 295 -10.30 18.54 10.74
CA LYS A 295 -9.40 19.69 10.78
C LYS A 295 -8.00 19.27 11.22
N GLU A 296 -7.90 18.50 12.30
CA GLU A 296 -6.62 18.04 12.84
C GLU A 296 -5.89 17.12 11.86
N THR A 297 -6.60 16.19 11.23
CA THR A 297 -6.06 15.30 10.22
C THR A 297 -5.52 16.06 9.00
N LEU A 298 -6.30 16.94 8.41
CA LEU A 298 -5.86 17.74 7.26
C LEU A 298 -4.67 18.65 7.61
N THR A 299 -4.65 19.17 8.84
CA THR A 299 -3.52 19.96 9.37
C THR A 299 -2.26 19.10 9.43
N GLN A 300 -2.34 17.92 10.02
CA GLN A 300 -1.20 17.00 10.15
C GLN A 300 -0.69 16.51 8.79
N GLU A 301 -1.58 16.16 7.87
CA GLU A 301 -1.21 15.73 6.52
C GLU A 301 -0.39 16.80 5.78
N LEU A 302 -0.90 18.03 5.73
CA LEU A 302 -0.22 19.11 5.00
C LEU A 302 1.06 19.56 5.70
N GLN A 303 1.06 19.61 7.03
CA GLN A 303 2.26 19.92 7.81
C GLN A 303 3.33 18.84 7.62
N GLY A 304 2.94 17.56 7.60
CA GLY A 304 3.86 16.45 7.31
C GLY A 304 4.44 16.55 5.89
N LEU A 305 3.63 16.84 4.88
CA LEU A 305 4.10 17.03 3.50
C LEU A 305 5.07 18.22 3.37
N ILE A 306 4.76 19.37 3.99
CA ILE A 306 5.65 20.53 4.05
C ILE A 306 6.98 20.13 4.70
N GLY A 307 6.95 19.44 5.83
CA GLY A 307 8.15 19.00 6.54
C GLY A 307 9.03 18.06 5.72
N ARG A 308 8.44 17.08 5.03
CA ARG A 308 9.16 16.15 4.14
C ARG A 308 9.80 16.91 2.97
N PHE A 309 9.06 17.82 2.38
CA PHE A 309 9.57 18.69 1.30
C PHE A 309 10.78 19.52 1.75
N GLU A 310 10.68 20.17 2.92
CA GLU A 310 11.79 20.95 3.50
C GLU A 310 13.01 20.09 3.83
N THR A 311 12.78 18.93 4.45
CA THR A 311 13.86 17.99 4.77
C THR A 311 14.58 17.52 3.51
N THR A 312 13.83 17.23 2.43
CA THR A 312 14.40 16.82 1.15
C THR A 312 15.27 17.92 0.55
N LEU A 313 14.81 19.17 0.59
CA LEU A 313 15.61 20.34 0.16
C LEU A 313 16.87 20.53 1.00
N LEU A 314 16.76 20.44 2.33
CA LEU A 314 17.90 20.58 3.22
C LEU A 314 18.96 19.50 2.96
N THR A 315 18.54 18.24 2.83
CA THR A 315 19.46 17.13 2.52
C THR A 315 20.15 17.35 1.17
N ALA A 316 19.43 17.82 0.15
CA ALA A 316 19.98 18.10 -1.17
C ALA A 316 20.98 19.27 -1.15
N ASP A 317 20.64 20.37 -0.48
CA ASP A 317 21.52 21.54 -0.33
C ASP A 317 22.79 21.21 0.47
N ALA A 318 22.64 20.46 1.57
CA ALA A 318 23.77 20.06 2.41
C ALA A 318 24.77 19.20 1.62
N LYS A 319 24.29 18.23 0.84
CA LYS A 319 25.14 17.41 -0.04
C LYS A 319 25.81 18.22 -1.15
N ALA A 320 25.09 19.16 -1.76
CA ALA A 320 25.63 20.02 -2.81
C ALA A 320 26.68 20.99 -2.30
N SER A 321 26.61 21.43 -1.04
CA SER A 321 27.52 22.39 -0.42
C SER A 321 28.91 21.82 -0.17
N GLN A 322 29.05 20.48 -0.05
CA GLN A 322 30.33 19.80 0.25
C GLN A 322 31.09 20.38 1.46
N ILE A 323 30.38 20.91 2.48
CA ILE A 323 30.98 21.46 3.69
C ILE A 323 31.51 20.30 4.53
N ASN A 324 32.85 20.18 4.58
CA ASN A 324 33.55 19.10 5.30
C ASN A 324 34.33 19.62 6.54
N SER A 325 34.19 20.88 6.90
CA SER A 325 34.80 21.42 8.11
C SER A 325 34.18 20.81 9.38
N PRO A 326 34.96 20.65 10.46
CA PRO A 326 34.43 20.28 11.75
C PRO A 326 33.31 21.21 12.21
N THR A 327 32.30 20.70 12.85
CA THR A 327 31.18 21.50 13.35
C THR A 327 31.63 22.54 14.36
N THR A 328 32.62 22.23 15.22
CA THR A 328 33.22 23.14 16.18
C THR A 328 33.83 24.39 15.50
N GLU A 329 34.57 24.20 14.42
CA GLU A 329 35.16 25.30 13.65
C GLU A 329 34.10 26.25 13.07
N LEU A 330 33.04 25.67 12.46
CA LEU A 330 31.94 26.45 11.89
C LEU A 330 31.16 27.21 12.95
N VAL A 331 30.99 26.64 14.13
CA VAL A 331 30.37 27.28 15.30
C VAL A 331 31.20 28.45 15.76
N GLU A 332 32.52 28.30 15.86
CA GLU A 332 33.43 29.41 16.25
C GLU A 332 33.39 30.55 15.23
N GLN A 333 33.36 30.23 13.94
CA GLN A 333 33.20 31.22 12.86
C GLN A 333 31.85 31.95 12.98
N LEU A 334 30.74 31.25 13.22
CA LEU A 334 29.43 31.86 13.40
C LEU A 334 29.38 32.79 14.60
N ILE A 335 29.96 32.41 15.74
CA ILE A 335 30.02 33.26 16.94
C ILE A 335 30.88 34.50 16.72
N SER A 336 32.04 34.35 16.07
CA SER A 336 32.90 35.49 15.71
C SER A 336 32.18 36.49 14.79
N GLN A 337 31.43 36.00 13.80
CA GLN A 337 30.64 36.85 12.91
C GLN A 337 29.50 37.58 13.66
N ARG A 338 28.83 36.94 14.61
CA ARG A 338 27.81 37.57 15.46
C ARG A 338 28.39 38.67 16.36
N SER A 339 29.62 38.50 16.88
CA SER A 339 30.25 39.43 17.78
C SER A 339 30.79 40.69 17.07
N GLN A 340 31.09 40.59 15.78
CA GLN A 340 31.65 41.71 14.99
C GLN A 340 30.61 42.72 14.48
N ASN A 341 29.33 42.60 14.87
CA ASN A 341 28.23 43.48 14.44
C ASN A 341 28.15 43.73 12.93
N SER A 342 28.66 42.83 12.13
CA SER A 342 28.58 42.88 10.68
C SER A 342 27.21 42.37 10.20
N PHE A 343 26.13 42.94 10.74
CA PHE A 343 24.78 42.76 10.22
C PHE A 343 24.62 43.46 8.87
N LYS A 344 25.22 42.94 7.82
CA LYS A 344 24.63 43.10 6.49
C LYS A 344 23.54 42.07 6.36
N ALA A 345 22.32 42.52 6.50
CA ALA A 345 21.09 41.74 6.31
C ALA A 345 20.93 41.18 4.86
N ASP A 346 21.98 41.18 4.06
CA ASP A 346 22.00 40.85 2.64
C ASP A 346 22.56 39.46 2.31
N ASN A 347 22.98 38.66 3.30
CA ASN A 347 23.28 37.25 3.05
C ASN A 347 22.03 36.36 3.16
N LYS A 348 20.88 36.83 2.72
CA LYS A 348 19.84 35.96 2.25
C LYS A 348 20.45 35.06 1.18
N VAL A 349 20.36 33.75 1.39
CA VAL A 349 20.72 32.66 0.47
C VAL A 349 20.25 32.99 -0.95
N THR A 350 20.98 33.80 -1.70
CA THR A 350 20.65 34.21 -3.07
C THR A 350 21.21 33.25 -4.11
N ASN A 351 22.00 32.26 -3.67
CA ASN A 351 22.57 31.25 -4.55
C ASN A 351 22.00 29.86 -4.16
N THR A 352 20.66 29.76 -4.11
CA THR A 352 19.98 28.52 -3.80
C THR A 352 19.80 27.70 -5.06
N ALA A 353 20.36 26.52 -5.06
CA ALA A 353 20.00 25.46 -5.96
C ALA A 353 18.52 25.17 -5.73
N TYR A 354 17.61 25.35 -6.67
CA TYR A 354 16.14 25.09 -6.60
C TYR A 354 15.24 26.30 -6.34
N PRO A 355 15.32 27.35 -7.11
CA PRO A 355 14.47 28.52 -6.91
C PRO A 355 12.96 28.18 -7.04
N GLN A 356 12.58 27.26 -7.92
CA GLN A 356 11.20 26.84 -8.13
C GLN A 356 10.64 26.08 -6.91
N ALA A 357 11.34 25.05 -6.44
CA ALA A 357 10.91 24.28 -5.27
C ALA A 357 10.83 25.15 -4.00
N ARG A 358 11.75 26.11 -3.82
CA ARG A 358 11.68 27.07 -2.70
C ARG A 358 10.52 28.04 -2.82
N GLN A 359 10.20 28.49 -4.02
CA GLN A 359 9.04 29.34 -4.28
C GLN A 359 7.74 28.56 -4.00
N ALA A 360 7.67 27.30 -4.45
CA ALA A 360 6.56 26.42 -4.18
C ALA A 360 6.36 26.17 -2.68
N LEU A 361 7.45 25.90 -1.96
CA LEU A 361 7.40 25.74 -0.50
C LEU A 361 6.90 27.01 0.20
N LYS A 362 7.41 28.19 -0.18
CA LYS A 362 6.96 29.47 0.39
C LYS A 362 5.47 29.69 0.11
N LYS A 363 5.02 29.42 -1.11
CA LYS A 363 3.62 29.54 -1.50
C LYS A 363 2.73 28.56 -0.69
N ALA A 364 3.13 27.30 -0.62
CA ALA A 364 2.39 26.28 0.13
C ALA A 364 2.29 26.60 1.63
N LYS A 365 3.37 27.12 2.25
CA LYS A 365 3.33 27.61 3.64
C LYS A 365 2.33 28.77 3.82
N THR A 366 2.28 29.69 2.86
CA THR A 366 1.30 30.78 2.90
C THR A 366 -0.13 30.25 2.76
N GLU A 367 -0.38 29.33 1.85
CA GLU A 367 -1.66 28.68 1.65
C GLU A 367 -2.08 27.85 2.86
N PHE A 368 -1.12 27.19 3.53
CA PHE A 368 -1.36 26.47 4.78
C PHE A 368 -1.80 27.39 5.93
N GLN A 369 -1.15 28.56 6.08
CA GLN A 369 -1.59 29.54 7.07
C GLN A 369 -3.00 30.05 6.76
N GLN A 370 -3.32 30.33 5.49
CA GLN A 370 -4.66 30.70 5.07
C GLN A 370 -5.70 29.59 5.35
N PHE A 371 -5.30 28.31 5.17
CA PHE A 371 -6.13 27.17 5.54
C PHE A 371 -6.48 27.18 7.03
N LEU A 372 -5.49 27.40 7.91
CA LEU A 372 -5.70 27.46 9.37
C LEU A 372 -6.61 28.64 9.76
N GLU A 373 -6.30 29.85 9.25
CA GLU A 373 -7.11 31.05 9.52
C GLU A 373 -8.58 30.91 9.06
N LEU A 374 -8.79 30.39 7.85
CA LEU A 374 -10.14 30.16 7.32
C LEU A 374 -10.89 29.07 8.10
N SER A 375 -10.18 28.06 8.56
CA SER A 375 -10.74 26.99 9.40
C SER A 375 -11.19 27.54 10.78
N GLU A 376 -10.44 28.47 11.37
CA GLU A 376 -10.81 29.15 12.63
C GLU A 376 -11.98 30.09 12.46
N GLN A 377 -12.12 30.69 11.28
CA GLN A 377 -13.26 31.57 10.93
C GLN A 377 -14.54 30.80 10.55
N GLY A 378 -14.52 29.46 10.53
CA GLY A 378 -15.64 28.64 10.08
C GLY A 378 -15.89 28.65 8.56
N ARG A 379 -14.93 29.16 7.76
CA ARG A 379 -15.02 29.27 6.29
C ARG A 379 -14.46 28.01 5.62
N TYR A 380 -15.04 26.88 5.93
CA TYR A 380 -14.48 25.55 5.67
C TYR A 380 -14.29 25.21 4.18
N THR A 381 -15.24 25.58 3.31
CA THR A 381 -15.10 25.38 1.86
C THR A 381 -13.86 26.09 1.29
N GLN A 382 -13.59 27.31 1.77
CA GLN A 382 -12.42 28.07 1.35
C GLN A 382 -11.13 27.52 1.96
N ALA A 383 -11.19 27.05 3.21
CA ALA A 383 -10.08 26.37 3.87
C ALA A 383 -9.69 25.10 3.09
N LYS A 384 -10.66 24.24 2.76
CA LYS A 384 -10.41 23.04 1.93
C LYS A 384 -9.75 23.36 0.59
N LYS A 385 -10.21 24.44 -0.06
CA LYS A 385 -9.58 24.91 -1.30
C LYS A 385 -8.10 25.29 -1.09
N LYS A 386 -7.78 26.00 -0.02
CA LYS A 386 -6.40 26.39 0.31
C LYS A 386 -5.52 25.19 0.63
N TRP A 387 -6.06 24.20 1.32
CA TRP A 387 -5.36 22.94 1.58
C TRP A 387 -5.01 22.21 0.27
N LEU A 388 -5.95 22.09 -0.67
CA LEU A 388 -5.73 21.49 -1.98
C LEU A 388 -4.70 22.25 -2.81
N GLU A 389 -4.76 23.59 -2.81
CA GLU A 389 -3.82 24.45 -3.52
C GLU A 389 -2.39 24.22 -2.99
N ALA A 390 -2.21 24.23 -1.66
CA ALA A 390 -0.92 23.98 -1.03
C ALA A 390 -0.35 22.59 -1.37
N ARG A 391 -1.18 21.53 -1.22
CA ARG A 391 -0.77 20.16 -1.55
C ARG A 391 -0.36 20.01 -3.01
N ASN A 392 -1.19 20.54 -3.92
CA ASN A 392 -0.91 20.43 -5.36
C ASN A 392 0.36 21.22 -5.75
N THR A 393 0.59 22.40 -5.16
CA THR A 393 1.80 23.19 -5.35
C THR A 393 3.05 22.39 -4.94
N LEU A 394 3.02 21.72 -3.78
CA LEU A 394 4.14 20.89 -3.32
C LEU A 394 4.35 19.67 -4.23
N TRP A 395 3.31 19.00 -4.68
CA TRP A 395 3.46 17.82 -5.53
C TRP A 395 3.94 18.14 -6.94
N GLN A 396 3.56 19.29 -7.50
CA GLN A 396 4.05 19.72 -8.81
C GLN A 396 5.55 20.04 -8.82
N ASP A 397 6.02 20.65 -7.74
CA ASP A 397 7.40 21.10 -7.60
C ASP A 397 8.22 20.25 -6.60
N TYR A 398 7.82 19.00 -6.36
CA TYR A 398 8.52 18.11 -5.43
C TYR A 398 9.98 17.94 -5.87
N PRO A 399 10.97 18.09 -4.96
CA PRO A 399 12.40 18.06 -5.34
C PRO A 399 12.81 16.62 -5.72
N THR A 400 12.74 16.31 -7.01
CA THR A 400 13.02 14.97 -7.58
C THR A 400 14.26 14.96 -8.48
N ASP A 401 15.07 16.03 -8.47
CA ASP A 401 16.14 16.24 -9.44
C ASP A 401 17.57 16.18 -8.84
N ARG A 402 17.72 15.76 -7.59
CA ARG A 402 19.00 15.69 -6.87
C ARG A 402 19.15 14.50 -5.95
N GLN A 403 20.42 14.14 -5.75
CA GLN A 403 20.82 13.05 -4.86
C GLN A 403 20.52 13.36 -3.39
N VAL A 404 19.69 12.51 -2.77
CA VAL A 404 19.33 12.56 -1.35
C VAL A 404 19.59 11.24 -0.63
N ALA A 405 19.97 10.17 -1.34
CA ALA A 405 20.19 8.84 -0.79
C ALA A 405 21.32 8.83 0.25
N THR A 406 21.17 7.97 1.23
CA THR A 406 22.20 7.63 2.24
C THR A 406 22.53 6.14 2.13
N SER A 407 23.43 5.63 2.98
CA SER A 407 23.67 4.19 3.13
C SER A 407 22.39 3.53 3.67
N GLU A 408 21.61 2.89 2.80
CA GLU A 408 20.31 2.27 3.09
C GLU A 408 20.06 1.06 2.19
N ILE A 409 19.20 0.15 2.62
CA ILE A 409 18.76 -0.98 1.80
C ILE A 409 17.62 -0.49 0.92
N ARG A 410 17.80 -0.56 -0.39
CA ARG A 410 16.82 -0.18 -1.41
C ARG A 410 16.40 -1.44 -2.16
N ALA A 411 15.43 -2.14 -1.58
CA ALA A 411 14.99 -3.43 -2.10
C ALA A 411 13.81 -3.31 -3.08
N ILE A 412 13.69 -4.29 -3.96
CA ILE A 412 12.53 -4.46 -4.84
C ILE A 412 12.15 -5.93 -4.96
N TRP A 413 10.84 -6.23 -4.95
CA TRP A 413 10.35 -7.56 -5.29
C TRP A 413 10.25 -7.71 -6.80
N LEU A 414 10.94 -8.71 -7.35
CA LEU A 414 10.83 -9.13 -8.75
C LEU A 414 9.99 -10.39 -8.82
N ASP A 415 8.74 -10.19 -9.20
CA ASP A 415 7.68 -11.19 -9.17
C ASP A 415 7.76 -12.19 -10.32
N ARG A 416 7.20 -13.39 -10.11
CA ARG A 416 7.14 -14.47 -11.09
C ARG A 416 6.46 -14.03 -12.40
N GLY A 417 5.41 -13.18 -12.31
CA GLY A 417 4.69 -12.72 -13.49
C GLY A 417 5.60 -11.94 -14.44
N THR A 418 6.54 -11.17 -13.90
CA THR A 418 7.57 -10.47 -14.66
C THR A 418 8.66 -11.44 -15.14
N ILE A 419 9.14 -12.35 -14.28
CA ILE A 419 10.21 -13.30 -14.60
C ILE A 419 9.82 -14.20 -15.79
N VAL A 420 8.61 -14.77 -15.78
CA VAL A 420 8.19 -15.70 -16.86
C VAL A 420 7.94 -15.04 -18.22
N LYS A 421 7.88 -13.71 -18.28
CA LYS A 421 7.85 -12.96 -19.54
C LYS A 421 9.22 -12.87 -20.20
N THR A 422 10.31 -12.99 -19.43
CA THR A 422 11.68 -13.01 -19.95
C THR A 422 11.97 -14.38 -20.58
N ARG A 423 12.60 -14.40 -21.75
CA ARG A 423 12.89 -15.61 -22.50
C ARG A 423 14.38 -15.96 -22.52
N SER A 424 15.18 -15.04 -22.02
CA SER A 424 16.64 -15.13 -22.05
C SER A 424 17.28 -14.29 -20.95
N GLN A 425 18.56 -14.56 -20.68
CA GLN A 425 19.37 -13.72 -19.79
C GLN A 425 19.41 -12.25 -20.28
N ARG A 426 19.36 -12.02 -21.60
CA ARG A 426 19.36 -10.66 -22.15
C ARG A 426 18.10 -9.88 -21.76
N ASP A 427 16.92 -10.50 -21.90
CA ASP A 427 15.65 -9.84 -21.54
C ASP A 427 15.63 -9.52 -20.03
N LEU A 428 16.18 -10.43 -19.23
CA LEU A 428 16.30 -10.23 -17.77
C LEU A 428 17.32 -9.12 -17.45
N ALA A 429 18.41 -8.99 -18.21
CA ALA A 429 19.43 -7.96 -18.02
C ALA A 429 18.84 -6.54 -18.13
N GLU A 430 17.92 -6.30 -19.07
CA GLU A 430 17.27 -5.00 -19.24
C GLU A 430 16.46 -4.57 -17.99
N LEU A 431 15.89 -5.53 -17.25
CA LEU A 431 15.23 -5.26 -15.98
C LEU A 431 16.24 -4.90 -14.88
N PHE A 432 17.36 -5.66 -14.82
CA PHE A 432 18.41 -5.40 -13.84
C PHE A 432 19.14 -4.08 -14.11
N ASP A 433 19.39 -3.71 -15.37
CA ASP A 433 19.94 -2.40 -15.76
C ASP A 433 19.07 -1.26 -15.22
N ARG A 434 17.75 -1.32 -15.47
CA ARG A 434 16.80 -0.30 -15.00
C ARG A 434 16.76 -0.19 -13.48
N MET A 435 16.82 -1.33 -12.77
CA MET A 435 16.83 -1.35 -11.32
C MET A 435 18.14 -0.76 -10.77
N ALA A 436 19.29 -1.13 -11.33
CA ALA A 436 20.59 -0.62 -10.94
C ALA A 436 20.73 0.88 -11.21
N GLU A 437 20.33 1.35 -12.39
CA GLU A 437 20.31 2.79 -12.73
C GLU A 437 19.46 3.60 -11.75
N ALA A 438 18.34 3.03 -11.29
CA ALA A 438 17.46 3.63 -10.27
C ALA A 438 18.03 3.51 -8.85
N GLY A 439 19.24 2.99 -8.66
CA GLY A 439 19.90 2.87 -7.37
C GLY A 439 19.34 1.78 -6.46
N ILE A 440 18.59 0.81 -7.00
CA ILE A 440 18.20 -0.40 -6.26
C ILE A 440 19.49 -1.21 -6.00
N ASN A 441 19.62 -1.73 -4.78
CA ASN A 441 20.80 -2.50 -4.37
C ASN A 441 20.47 -3.89 -3.81
N THR A 442 19.19 -4.27 -3.73
CA THR A 442 18.74 -5.57 -3.25
C THR A 442 17.53 -6.03 -4.05
N VAL A 443 17.51 -7.26 -4.54
CA VAL A 443 16.40 -7.83 -5.30
C VAL A 443 15.85 -9.05 -4.57
N PHE A 444 14.57 -9.03 -4.20
CA PHE A 444 13.83 -10.22 -3.77
C PHE A 444 13.27 -10.92 -5.00
N PHE A 445 14.00 -11.92 -5.49
CA PHE A 445 13.69 -12.63 -6.73
C PHE A 445 12.77 -13.82 -6.48
N GLU A 446 11.55 -13.82 -7.05
CA GLU A 446 10.54 -14.85 -6.77
C GLU A 446 10.96 -16.22 -7.32
N THR A 447 11.67 -16.97 -6.48
CA THR A 447 12.31 -18.24 -6.79
C THR A 447 11.36 -19.44 -6.67
N VAL A 448 10.42 -19.37 -5.72
CA VAL A 448 9.39 -20.40 -5.51
C VAL A 448 8.02 -19.74 -5.37
N ASN A 449 7.05 -20.14 -6.21
CA ASN A 449 5.69 -19.61 -6.21
C ASN A 449 4.69 -20.74 -6.47
N SER A 450 3.63 -20.83 -5.66
CA SER A 450 2.53 -21.80 -5.81
C SER A 450 3.00 -23.25 -5.97
N GLY A 451 4.10 -23.63 -5.27
CA GLY A 451 4.66 -24.98 -5.31
C GLY A 451 5.57 -25.29 -6.50
N TYR A 452 5.76 -24.33 -7.40
CA TYR A 452 6.70 -24.43 -8.53
C TYR A 452 7.98 -23.64 -8.26
N THR A 453 9.13 -24.15 -8.69
CA THR A 453 10.39 -23.40 -8.70
C THR A 453 10.59 -22.70 -10.03
N ILE A 454 11.32 -21.58 -10.03
CA ILE A 454 11.69 -20.89 -11.27
C ILE A 454 12.96 -21.51 -11.89
N TYR A 455 13.70 -22.30 -11.13
CA TYR A 455 14.93 -22.96 -11.49
C TYR A 455 14.74 -24.50 -11.56
N PRO A 456 15.63 -25.26 -12.21
CA PRO A 456 15.59 -26.73 -12.23
C PRO A 456 16.01 -27.30 -10.87
N SER A 457 15.01 -27.66 -10.04
CA SER A 457 15.21 -28.19 -8.68
C SER A 457 15.34 -29.72 -8.68
N LYS A 458 16.19 -30.26 -7.79
CA LYS A 458 16.25 -31.68 -7.46
C LYS A 458 15.26 -32.08 -6.37
N ILE A 459 14.74 -31.11 -5.63
CA ILE A 459 13.84 -31.29 -4.46
C ILE A 459 12.37 -31.03 -4.84
N ALA A 460 12.11 -29.91 -5.52
CA ALA A 460 10.75 -29.55 -5.94
C ALA A 460 10.25 -30.49 -7.05
N PRO A 461 8.99 -30.93 -7.02
CA PRO A 461 8.45 -31.87 -8.00
C PRO A 461 8.47 -31.34 -9.43
N GLN A 462 8.39 -30.01 -9.63
CA GLN A 462 8.26 -29.43 -10.96
C GLN A 462 8.75 -27.96 -11.01
N GLN A 463 9.54 -27.65 -12.06
CA GLN A 463 9.82 -26.28 -12.46
C GLN A 463 8.56 -25.65 -13.07
N ASN A 464 8.42 -24.33 -12.97
CA ASN A 464 7.28 -23.60 -13.52
C ASN A 464 7.15 -23.86 -15.03
N PRO A 465 5.99 -24.34 -15.51
CA PRO A 465 5.79 -24.69 -16.92
C PRO A 465 5.96 -23.52 -17.91
N LEU A 466 5.90 -22.29 -17.43
CA LEU A 466 6.12 -21.10 -18.25
C LEU A 466 7.61 -20.83 -18.51
N ILE A 467 8.49 -21.45 -17.74
CA ILE A 467 9.94 -21.41 -17.96
C ILE A 467 10.34 -22.53 -18.92
N ARG A 468 11.08 -22.19 -19.98
CA ARG A 468 11.41 -23.13 -21.05
C ARG A 468 12.92 -23.26 -21.24
N GLY A 469 13.51 -24.26 -20.62
CA GLY A 469 14.84 -24.74 -20.96
C GLY A 469 16.01 -23.85 -20.53
N TRP A 470 15.86 -23.05 -19.49
CA TRP A 470 16.90 -22.24 -18.90
C TRP A 470 16.71 -22.06 -17.38
N ASP A 471 17.69 -21.49 -16.73
CA ASP A 471 17.69 -21.22 -15.30
C ASP A 471 17.67 -19.69 -15.03
N PRO A 472 16.50 -19.10 -14.78
CA PRO A 472 16.41 -17.68 -14.48
C PRO A 472 17.09 -17.29 -13.16
N LEU A 473 17.17 -18.17 -12.17
CA LEU A 473 17.80 -17.87 -10.88
C LEU A 473 19.33 -17.70 -11.03
N GLU A 474 19.99 -18.64 -11.72
CA GLU A 474 21.43 -18.55 -11.99
C GLU A 474 21.76 -17.28 -12.79
N ALA A 475 20.96 -16.99 -13.82
CA ALA A 475 21.12 -15.78 -14.62
C ALA A 475 20.93 -14.50 -13.80
N ALA A 476 19.88 -14.46 -12.95
CA ALA A 476 19.58 -13.31 -12.12
C ALA A 476 20.66 -13.01 -11.09
N ILE A 477 21.24 -14.02 -10.44
CA ILE A 477 22.35 -13.87 -9.50
C ILE A 477 23.53 -13.20 -10.20
N LYS A 478 23.94 -13.73 -11.36
CA LYS A 478 25.03 -13.15 -12.13
C LYS A 478 24.76 -11.70 -12.49
N LEU A 479 23.56 -11.39 -12.99
CA LEU A 479 23.17 -10.04 -13.38
C LEU A 479 23.12 -9.07 -12.20
N ALA A 480 22.68 -9.52 -11.02
CA ALA A 480 22.68 -8.74 -9.80
C ALA A 480 24.12 -8.40 -9.36
N HIS A 481 25.00 -9.41 -9.26
CA HIS A 481 26.39 -9.24 -8.82
C HIS A 481 27.20 -8.38 -9.80
N GLU A 482 27.00 -8.52 -11.13
CA GLU A 482 27.61 -7.64 -12.13
C GLU A 482 27.24 -6.14 -11.96
N ARG A 483 26.20 -5.83 -11.17
CA ARG A 483 25.69 -4.48 -10.90
C ARG A 483 25.76 -4.06 -9.44
N ASP A 484 26.61 -4.71 -8.65
CA ASP A 484 26.76 -4.47 -7.20
C ASP A 484 25.43 -4.56 -6.43
N MET A 485 24.51 -5.41 -6.85
CA MET A 485 23.24 -5.69 -6.17
C MET A 485 23.27 -7.05 -5.51
N GLU A 486 22.63 -7.17 -4.34
CA GLU A 486 22.32 -8.46 -3.72
C GLU A 486 21.06 -9.09 -4.30
N LEU A 487 21.06 -10.42 -4.41
CA LEU A 487 19.87 -11.19 -4.77
C LEU A 487 19.48 -12.14 -3.64
N HIS A 488 18.27 -11.94 -3.12
CA HIS A 488 17.66 -12.84 -2.15
C HIS A 488 16.58 -13.69 -2.82
N ALA A 489 16.65 -15.00 -2.66
CA ALA A 489 15.66 -15.92 -3.19
C ALA A 489 14.34 -15.77 -2.42
N TRP A 490 13.32 -15.23 -3.07
CA TRP A 490 11.98 -15.07 -2.51
C TRP A 490 11.18 -16.36 -2.66
N VAL A 491 10.74 -16.91 -1.54
CA VAL A 491 10.09 -18.21 -1.43
C VAL A 491 8.73 -18.11 -0.77
N TRP A 492 7.69 -18.51 -1.49
CA TRP A 492 6.39 -18.80 -0.89
C TRP A 492 6.51 -20.06 -0.05
N THR A 493 6.57 -19.89 1.27
CA THR A 493 6.92 -20.97 2.17
C THR A 493 5.79 -21.98 2.34
N PHE A 494 4.66 -21.56 2.90
CA PHE A 494 3.54 -22.49 3.14
C PHE A 494 2.44 -22.41 2.09
N ALA A 495 2.32 -21.35 1.29
CA ALA A 495 1.34 -21.28 0.21
C ALA A 495 1.81 -22.08 -1.02
N ALA A 496 1.20 -23.22 -1.28
CA ALA A 496 1.63 -24.18 -2.29
C ALA A 496 0.77 -24.23 -3.56
N VAL A 497 -0.42 -23.59 -3.55
CA VAL A 497 -1.33 -23.56 -4.69
C VAL A 497 -2.01 -22.19 -4.76
N ASN A 498 -2.33 -21.77 -5.99
CA ASN A 498 -3.12 -20.58 -6.25
C ASN A 498 -4.02 -20.81 -7.48
N GLN A 499 -5.33 -20.73 -7.30
CA GLN A 499 -6.32 -20.92 -8.37
C GLN A 499 -6.11 -19.97 -9.55
N ARG A 500 -5.71 -18.72 -9.30
CA ARG A 500 -5.33 -17.79 -10.37
C ARG A 500 -4.13 -18.30 -11.20
N HIS A 501 -3.16 -18.91 -10.55
CA HIS A 501 -2.02 -19.53 -11.25
C HIS A 501 -2.44 -20.74 -12.06
N ASN A 502 -3.35 -21.58 -11.53
CA ASN A 502 -3.93 -22.70 -12.27
C ASN A 502 -4.60 -22.20 -13.56
N THR A 503 -5.38 -21.13 -13.50
CA THR A 503 -5.99 -20.49 -14.68
C THR A 503 -4.94 -20.05 -15.71
N ILE A 504 -3.84 -19.40 -15.28
CA ILE A 504 -2.74 -18.99 -16.17
C ILE A 504 -2.08 -20.19 -16.87
N LEU A 505 -2.02 -21.35 -16.19
CA LEU A 505 -1.47 -22.59 -16.73
C LEU A 505 -2.49 -23.44 -17.52
N ASN A 506 -3.72 -22.95 -17.72
CA ASN A 506 -4.84 -23.72 -18.29
C ASN A 506 -5.13 -25.02 -17.53
N LEU A 507 -4.97 -25.01 -16.20
CA LEU A 507 -5.33 -26.12 -15.32
C LEU A 507 -6.71 -25.88 -14.70
N PRO A 508 -7.44 -26.93 -14.27
CA PRO A 508 -8.65 -26.80 -13.48
C PRO A 508 -8.41 -25.95 -12.22
N GLN A 509 -9.40 -25.15 -11.81
CA GLN A 509 -9.25 -24.29 -10.63
C GLN A 509 -8.97 -25.08 -9.35
N ASP A 510 -9.52 -26.28 -9.22
CA ASP A 510 -9.33 -27.20 -8.10
C ASP A 510 -8.03 -28.01 -8.19
N ASN A 511 -7.18 -27.77 -9.19
CA ASN A 511 -5.88 -28.43 -9.30
C ASN A 511 -5.00 -28.11 -8.08
N LEU A 512 -4.51 -29.15 -7.42
CA LEU A 512 -3.75 -29.03 -6.17
C LEU A 512 -2.25 -28.73 -6.39
N GLY A 513 -1.83 -28.41 -7.61
CA GLY A 513 -0.44 -28.09 -7.91
C GLY A 513 0.51 -29.28 -7.72
N PRO A 514 1.83 -29.09 -7.94
CA PRO A 514 2.77 -30.21 -8.02
C PRO A 514 3.03 -30.89 -6.67
N ILE A 515 2.93 -30.19 -5.55
CA ILE A 515 3.22 -30.71 -4.22
C ILE A 515 2.00 -31.45 -3.67
N LEU A 516 0.86 -30.78 -3.57
CA LEU A 516 -0.34 -31.34 -2.92
C LEU A 516 -1.05 -32.39 -3.79
N SER A 517 -0.83 -32.42 -5.11
CA SER A 517 -1.27 -33.54 -5.94
C SER A 517 -0.52 -34.82 -5.61
N ARG A 518 0.75 -34.71 -5.21
CA ARG A 518 1.59 -35.87 -4.83
C ARG A 518 1.40 -36.24 -3.36
N TYR A 519 1.16 -35.27 -2.49
CA TYR A 519 1.03 -35.44 -1.05
C TYR A 519 -0.21 -34.70 -0.52
N PRO A 520 -1.44 -35.19 -0.78
CA PRO A 520 -2.68 -34.51 -0.41
C PRO A 520 -2.83 -34.26 1.10
N ASP A 521 -2.27 -35.13 1.93
CA ASP A 521 -2.31 -35.05 3.40
C ASP A 521 -1.35 -33.99 3.98
N TRP A 522 -0.57 -33.32 3.13
CA TRP A 522 0.26 -32.20 3.54
C TRP A 522 -0.51 -30.86 3.58
N ALA A 523 -1.73 -30.86 3.10
CA ALA A 523 -2.55 -29.64 3.06
C ALA A 523 -3.10 -29.25 4.44
N ILE A 524 -3.09 -27.95 4.71
CA ILE A 524 -4.01 -27.38 5.69
C ILE A 524 -5.45 -27.50 5.16
N THR A 525 -6.39 -27.83 6.04
CA THR A 525 -7.84 -27.78 5.74
C THR A 525 -8.56 -26.87 6.72
N ASP A 526 -9.76 -26.46 6.34
CA ASP A 526 -10.77 -25.99 7.28
C ASP A 526 -11.42 -27.14 8.08
N LYS A 527 -12.39 -26.83 8.92
CA LYS A 527 -13.14 -27.85 9.71
C LYS A 527 -13.91 -28.84 8.83
N GLY A 528 -14.37 -28.41 7.64
CA GLY A 528 -15.09 -29.23 6.68
C GLY A 528 -14.21 -30.11 5.80
N GLY A 529 -12.88 -29.94 5.88
CA GLY A 529 -11.92 -30.66 5.05
C GLY A 529 -11.57 -29.95 3.73
N GLU A 530 -12.07 -28.70 3.51
CA GLU A 530 -11.76 -27.90 2.34
C GLU A 530 -10.32 -27.37 2.41
N ARG A 531 -9.58 -27.51 1.30
CA ARG A 531 -8.15 -27.14 1.20
C ARG A 531 -7.93 -25.72 0.73
N PHE A 532 -8.83 -25.21 -0.13
CA PHE A 532 -8.70 -23.85 -0.65
C PHE A 532 -9.26 -22.83 0.33
N HIS A 533 -8.50 -21.80 0.57
CA HIS A 533 -8.96 -20.68 1.37
C HIS A 533 -10.08 -19.92 0.64
N TYR A 534 -11.21 -19.72 1.30
CA TYR A 534 -12.48 -19.27 0.74
C TYR A 534 -12.42 -17.97 -0.09
N SER A 535 -11.59 -17.01 0.30
CA SER A 535 -11.50 -15.69 -0.37
C SER A 535 -10.28 -15.53 -1.27
N SER A 536 -9.17 -16.22 -0.98
CA SER A 536 -7.91 -16.02 -1.73
C SER A 536 -7.64 -17.11 -2.78
N GLY A 537 -8.42 -18.20 -2.78
CA GLY A 537 -8.21 -19.32 -3.69
C GLY A 537 -6.82 -19.99 -3.58
N LYS A 538 -6.19 -19.90 -2.40
CA LYS A 538 -4.88 -20.52 -2.15
C LYS A 538 -5.03 -21.75 -1.26
N ALA A 539 -4.19 -22.77 -1.51
CA ALA A 539 -4.03 -23.90 -0.59
C ALA A 539 -2.63 -23.86 0.04
N PHE A 540 -2.58 -24.27 1.31
CA PHE A 540 -1.39 -24.15 2.15
C PHE A 540 -0.92 -25.51 2.64
N LEU A 541 0.41 -25.62 2.87
CA LEU A 541 1.05 -26.75 3.51
C LEU A 541 0.92 -26.65 5.03
N ASP A 542 0.69 -27.78 5.70
CA ASP A 542 0.56 -27.86 7.16
C ASP A 542 1.94 -27.74 7.86
N PRO A 543 2.23 -26.67 8.61
CA PRO A 543 3.50 -26.47 9.29
C PRO A 543 3.81 -27.52 10.38
N ALA A 544 2.80 -28.22 10.88
CA ALA A 544 2.97 -29.32 11.82
C ALA A 544 3.37 -30.65 11.15
N ASN A 545 3.23 -30.75 9.83
CA ASN A 545 3.54 -31.98 9.11
C ASN A 545 5.07 -32.18 8.98
N PRO A 546 5.66 -33.26 9.53
CA PRO A 546 7.10 -33.49 9.45
C PRO A 546 7.61 -33.61 8.00
N GLY A 547 6.80 -34.16 7.09
CA GLY A 547 7.13 -34.25 5.66
C GLY A 547 7.23 -32.89 5.00
N VAL A 548 6.30 -31.98 5.30
CA VAL A 548 6.32 -30.58 4.86
C VAL A 548 7.57 -29.87 5.35
N ARG A 549 7.85 -29.97 6.65
CA ARG A 549 9.03 -29.31 7.27
C ARG A 549 10.32 -29.80 6.63
N ARG A 550 10.46 -31.11 6.45
CA ARG A 550 11.65 -31.70 5.80
C ARG A 550 11.77 -31.23 4.35
N TYR A 551 10.66 -31.25 3.59
CA TYR A 551 10.66 -30.82 2.19
C TYR A 551 11.10 -29.36 2.04
N LEU A 552 10.48 -28.45 2.79
CA LEU A 552 10.80 -27.03 2.74
C LEU A 552 12.22 -26.74 3.20
N THR A 553 12.70 -27.43 4.26
CA THR A 553 14.09 -27.27 4.72
C THR A 553 15.07 -27.70 3.62
N LEU A 554 14.87 -28.86 2.99
CA LEU A 554 15.73 -29.33 1.91
C LEU A 554 15.69 -28.41 0.68
N LEU A 555 14.53 -27.84 0.35
CA LEU A 555 14.39 -26.88 -0.76
C LEU A 555 15.18 -25.58 -0.49
N LEU A 556 15.08 -25.05 0.74
CA LEU A 556 15.82 -23.86 1.14
C LEU A 556 17.33 -24.12 1.22
N GLU A 557 17.74 -25.33 1.66
CA GLU A 557 19.14 -25.77 1.62
C GLU A 557 19.66 -25.89 0.20
N GLU A 558 18.89 -26.50 -0.72
CA GLU A 558 19.24 -26.56 -2.13
C GLU A 558 19.52 -25.17 -2.71
N ILE A 559 18.61 -24.21 -2.50
CA ILE A 559 18.81 -22.82 -2.95
C ILE A 559 20.07 -22.22 -2.35
N ALA A 560 20.29 -22.37 -1.05
CA ALA A 560 21.42 -21.80 -0.35
C ALA A 560 22.79 -22.43 -0.71
N THR A 561 22.82 -23.68 -1.15
CA THR A 561 24.09 -24.41 -1.39
C THR A 561 24.43 -24.59 -2.86
N GLU A 562 23.41 -24.66 -3.74
CA GLU A 562 23.64 -24.86 -5.17
C GLU A 562 23.74 -23.50 -5.91
N TYR A 563 23.22 -22.39 -5.29
CA TYR A 563 23.19 -21.05 -5.87
C TYR A 563 23.90 -20.05 -4.96
N ASP A 564 24.59 -19.09 -5.57
CA ASP A 564 25.30 -18.03 -4.84
C ASP A 564 24.37 -16.85 -4.52
N VAL A 565 23.20 -17.15 -3.93
CA VAL A 565 22.27 -16.14 -3.43
C VAL A 565 22.85 -15.45 -2.19
N ASP A 566 22.61 -14.16 -2.03
CA ASP A 566 23.04 -13.38 -0.88
C ASP A 566 22.13 -13.58 0.34
N GLY A 567 20.88 -13.97 0.09
CA GLY A 567 19.89 -14.22 1.12
C GLY A 567 18.74 -15.10 0.67
N ILE A 568 17.90 -15.46 1.64
CA ILE A 568 16.60 -16.08 1.43
C ILE A 568 15.52 -15.17 2.05
N HIS A 569 14.48 -14.92 1.27
CA HIS A 569 13.33 -14.09 1.67
C HIS A 569 12.08 -14.96 1.82
N LEU A 570 11.66 -15.24 3.06
CA LEU A 570 10.49 -16.07 3.36
C LEU A 570 9.20 -15.26 3.29
N ASP A 571 8.31 -15.66 2.41
CA ASP A 571 6.95 -15.14 2.32
C ASP A 571 5.94 -16.25 2.59
N TYR A 572 4.69 -15.88 2.87
CA TYR A 572 3.65 -16.82 3.30
C TYR A 572 4.09 -17.70 4.48
N ILE A 573 4.95 -17.17 5.34
CA ILE A 573 5.40 -17.82 6.58
C ILE A 573 4.34 -17.62 7.66
N ARG A 574 3.17 -18.22 7.44
CA ARG A 574 1.95 -18.03 8.22
C ARG A 574 0.88 -19.04 7.85
N TYR A 575 -0.16 -19.13 8.66
CA TYR A 575 -1.41 -19.80 8.30
C TYR A 575 -2.26 -18.95 7.33
N PRO A 576 -3.26 -19.55 6.64
CA PRO A 576 -4.31 -18.80 5.95
C PRO A 576 -5.01 -17.84 6.90
N PHE A 577 -5.61 -16.77 6.38
CA PHE A 577 -6.41 -15.87 7.19
C PHE A 577 -7.55 -16.61 7.89
N GLN A 578 -7.72 -16.35 9.19
CA GLN A 578 -8.79 -16.88 10.02
C GLN A 578 -9.89 -15.83 10.16
N SER A 579 -11.13 -16.25 10.10
CA SER A 579 -12.31 -15.46 10.47
C SER A 579 -13.22 -16.31 11.38
N PRO A 580 -12.88 -16.45 12.68
CA PRO A 580 -13.58 -17.35 13.59
C PRO A 580 -15.06 -16.99 13.77
N THR A 581 -15.40 -15.71 13.73
CA THR A 581 -16.79 -15.22 13.81
C THR A 581 -17.64 -15.61 12.61
N ALA A 582 -17.02 -15.81 11.44
CA ALA A 582 -17.66 -16.30 10.22
C ALA A 582 -17.41 -17.80 9.99
N GLU A 583 -16.97 -18.53 11.01
CA GLU A 583 -16.64 -19.97 10.98
C GLU A 583 -15.57 -20.38 9.96
N HIS A 584 -14.86 -19.41 9.36
CA HIS A 584 -13.75 -19.69 8.47
C HIS A 584 -12.43 -19.83 9.25
N THR A 585 -12.17 -21.02 9.75
CA THR A 585 -10.95 -21.35 10.50
C THR A 585 -10.16 -22.46 9.80
N TYR A 586 -8.82 -22.34 9.84
CA TYR A 586 -7.91 -23.26 9.16
C TYR A 586 -6.85 -23.80 10.13
N GLY A 587 -6.19 -24.86 9.73
CA GLY A 587 -5.16 -25.54 10.51
C GLY A 587 -5.50 -26.99 10.84
N TYR A 588 -6.62 -27.51 10.31
CA TYR A 588 -7.13 -28.84 10.64
C TYR A 588 -6.55 -29.95 9.73
N GLY A 589 -5.32 -29.76 9.23
CA GLY A 589 -4.56 -30.82 8.58
C GLY A 589 -4.36 -32.03 9.50
N LEU A 590 -4.22 -33.20 8.90
CA LEU A 590 -4.15 -34.47 9.64
C LEU A 590 -3.03 -34.45 10.72
N ALA A 591 -1.84 -33.94 10.37
CA ALA A 591 -0.71 -33.91 11.28
C ALA A 591 -0.93 -32.94 12.46
N SER A 592 -1.49 -31.74 12.19
CA SER A 592 -1.84 -30.76 13.22
C SER A 592 -2.85 -31.33 14.20
N ARG A 593 -3.91 -31.99 13.70
CA ARG A 593 -4.95 -32.61 14.54
C ARG A 593 -4.38 -33.70 15.45
N GLN A 594 -3.62 -34.64 14.87
CA GLN A 594 -3.03 -35.76 15.62
C GLN A 594 -2.05 -35.29 16.71
N GLN A 595 -1.19 -34.30 16.39
CA GLN A 595 -0.24 -33.77 17.36
C GLN A 595 -0.93 -33.02 18.49
N PHE A 596 -1.92 -32.18 18.17
CA PHE A 596 -2.65 -31.44 19.20
C PHE A 596 -3.47 -32.38 20.08
N GLN A 597 -4.13 -33.38 19.49
CA GLN A 597 -4.88 -34.40 20.26
C GLN A 597 -3.95 -35.22 21.18
N ALA A 598 -2.75 -35.54 20.72
CA ALA A 598 -1.76 -36.23 21.56
C ALA A 598 -1.32 -35.36 22.76
N LEU A 599 -1.28 -34.05 22.62
CA LEU A 599 -0.90 -33.11 23.69
C LEU A 599 -2.04 -32.82 24.68
N THR A 600 -3.29 -32.77 24.22
CA THR A 600 -4.42 -32.26 24.99
C THR A 600 -5.50 -33.28 25.26
N GLY A 601 -5.49 -34.41 24.56
CA GLY A 601 -6.57 -35.41 24.57
C GLY A 601 -7.80 -35.04 23.71
N VAL A 602 -7.83 -33.82 23.09
CA VAL A 602 -8.98 -33.30 22.35
C VAL A 602 -8.61 -33.06 20.90
N ASP A 603 -9.42 -33.53 19.96
CA ASP A 603 -9.29 -33.16 18.54
C ASP A 603 -9.66 -31.69 18.34
N PRO A 604 -8.83 -30.86 17.69
CA PRO A 604 -9.14 -29.45 17.50
C PRO A 604 -10.42 -29.17 16.71
N ILE A 605 -10.96 -30.13 15.96
CA ILE A 605 -12.28 -30.02 15.32
C ILE A 605 -13.39 -29.80 16.33
N ASP A 606 -13.29 -30.41 17.51
CA ASP A 606 -14.30 -30.35 18.57
C ASP A 606 -14.19 -29.10 19.45
N ILE A 607 -13.20 -28.23 19.20
CA ILE A 607 -12.96 -27.04 19.99
C ILE A 607 -13.94 -25.93 19.59
N GLN A 608 -14.53 -25.30 20.61
CA GLN A 608 -15.33 -24.08 20.43
C GLN A 608 -14.40 -22.85 20.38
N VAL A 609 -14.66 -21.95 19.45
CA VAL A 609 -13.99 -20.65 19.33
C VAL A 609 -14.19 -19.84 20.62
N GLY A 610 -13.12 -19.21 21.12
CA GLY A 610 -13.15 -18.43 22.36
C GLY A 610 -13.00 -19.23 23.65
N SER A 611 -12.95 -20.56 23.60
CA SER A 611 -12.67 -21.39 24.78
C SER A 611 -11.18 -21.36 25.17
N SER A 612 -10.84 -21.85 26.37
CA SER A 612 -9.44 -21.97 26.79
C SER A 612 -8.63 -22.90 25.88
N LEU A 613 -9.25 -23.97 25.37
CA LEU A 613 -8.65 -24.87 24.40
C LEU A 613 -8.43 -24.20 23.04
N TRP A 614 -9.27 -23.23 22.65
CA TRP A 614 -9.04 -22.42 21.44
C TRP A 614 -7.76 -21.59 21.53
N ASN A 615 -7.47 -21.02 22.71
CA ASN A 615 -6.22 -20.30 22.93
C ASN A 615 -5.02 -21.25 22.89
N GLN A 616 -5.14 -22.46 23.42
CA GLN A 616 -4.09 -23.49 23.33
C GLN A 616 -3.86 -23.93 21.88
N TRP A 617 -4.95 -24.09 21.11
CA TRP A 617 -4.90 -24.43 19.68
C TRP A 617 -4.21 -23.30 18.87
N THR A 618 -4.51 -22.05 19.18
CA THR A 618 -3.85 -20.90 18.58
C THR A 618 -2.36 -20.88 18.93
N GLY A 619 -2.03 -21.08 20.20
CA GLY A 619 -0.62 -21.19 20.65
C GLY A 619 0.14 -22.34 19.99
N PHE A 620 -0.48 -23.50 19.82
CA PHE A 620 0.10 -24.64 19.10
C PHE A 620 0.45 -24.26 17.66
N ARG A 621 -0.49 -23.64 16.92
CA ARG A 621 -0.25 -23.22 15.54
C ARG A 621 0.86 -22.19 15.42
N ILE A 622 0.94 -21.22 16.34
CA ILE A 622 2.05 -20.25 16.42
C ILE A 622 3.37 -20.99 16.59
N GLN A 623 3.45 -21.92 17.53
CA GLN A 623 4.66 -22.70 17.79
C GLN A 623 5.13 -23.51 16.57
N GLN A 624 4.20 -24.00 15.73
CA GLN A 624 4.60 -24.70 14.50
C GLN A 624 5.34 -23.77 13.53
N ILE A 625 4.89 -22.52 13.39
CA ILE A 625 5.59 -21.53 12.56
C ILE A 625 6.92 -21.12 13.21
N ASP A 626 6.91 -20.75 14.49
CA ASP A 626 8.11 -20.26 15.20
C ASP A 626 9.23 -21.31 15.18
N SER A 627 8.93 -22.56 15.53
CA SER A 627 9.91 -23.65 15.52
C SER A 627 10.40 -24.01 14.11
N PHE A 628 9.60 -23.76 13.07
CA PHE A 628 10.07 -23.92 11.69
C PHE A 628 11.07 -22.81 11.33
N VAL A 629 10.77 -21.54 11.62
CA VAL A 629 11.67 -20.41 11.37
C VAL A 629 13.00 -20.60 12.12
N GLU A 630 12.93 -20.97 13.41
CA GLU A 630 14.11 -21.32 14.21
C GLU A 630 14.97 -22.38 13.53
N SER A 631 14.34 -23.50 13.16
CA SER A 631 15.03 -24.65 12.56
C SER A 631 15.72 -24.29 11.24
N VAL A 632 15.00 -23.56 10.36
CA VAL A 632 15.54 -23.08 9.08
C VAL A 632 16.69 -22.11 9.29
N SER A 633 16.51 -21.11 10.15
CA SER A 633 17.55 -20.12 10.49
C SER A 633 18.83 -20.80 10.96
N ARG A 634 18.71 -21.69 11.96
CA ARG A 634 19.86 -22.44 12.50
C ARG A 634 20.55 -23.25 11.41
N ARG A 635 19.79 -23.96 10.59
CA ARG A 635 20.33 -24.86 9.56
C ARG A 635 21.06 -24.11 8.45
N LEU A 636 20.43 -23.03 7.93
CA LEU A 636 21.01 -22.20 6.87
C LEU A 636 22.27 -21.47 7.35
N LYS A 637 22.27 -20.90 8.56
CA LYS A 637 23.42 -20.19 9.14
C LYS A 637 24.58 -21.13 9.50
N GLN A 638 24.32 -22.42 9.76
CA GLN A 638 25.38 -23.43 9.91
C GLN A 638 26.10 -23.72 8.60
N GLN A 639 25.38 -23.74 7.47
CA GLN A 639 25.95 -24.02 6.15
C GLN A 639 26.58 -22.79 5.50
N ARG A 640 25.88 -21.65 5.60
CA ARG A 640 26.30 -20.34 5.04
C ARG A 640 26.16 -19.26 6.11
N PRO A 641 27.17 -19.03 6.95
CA PRO A 641 27.11 -18.08 8.05
C PRO A 641 26.74 -16.63 7.64
N ASN A 642 27.12 -16.24 6.42
CA ASN A 642 26.86 -14.89 5.89
C ASN A 642 25.55 -14.76 5.11
N LEU A 643 24.78 -15.86 4.97
CA LEU A 643 23.48 -15.81 4.29
C LEU A 643 22.49 -14.95 5.09
N ILE A 644 21.84 -14.03 4.43
CA ILE A 644 20.81 -13.17 5.03
C ILE A 644 19.47 -13.90 5.01
N LEU A 645 18.80 -13.98 6.13
CA LEU A 645 17.43 -14.48 6.22
C LEU A 645 16.48 -13.33 6.48
N SER A 646 15.58 -13.08 5.55
CA SER A 646 14.57 -12.03 5.62
C SER A 646 13.14 -12.58 5.53
N THR A 647 12.16 -11.84 6.04
CA THR A 647 10.76 -12.28 6.01
C THR A 647 9.80 -11.18 5.59
N ALA A 648 8.87 -11.50 4.68
CA ALA A 648 7.70 -10.67 4.41
C ALA A 648 6.63 -10.92 5.49
N VAL A 649 6.18 -9.84 6.14
CA VAL A 649 5.24 -9.93 7.25
C VAL A 649 4.10 -8.92 7.12
N PHE A 650 2.98 -9.19 7.81
CA PHE A 650 1.87 -8.24 7.87
C PHE A 650 2.08 -7.19 8.98
N PRO A 651 1.81 -5.89 8.68
CA PRO A 651 1.95 -4.79 9.64
C PRO A 651 0.73 -4.65 10.56
N MET A 652 0.01 -5.73 10.82
CA MET A 652 -1.14 -5.74 11.72
C MET A 652 -0.70 -5.67 13.18
N PRO A 653 -1.51 -5.08 14.09
CA PRO A 653 -1.28 -5.14 15.51
C PRO A 653 -1.06 -6.59 15.97
N ARG A 654 -0.16 -6.79 16.95
CA ARG A 654 0.28 -8.12 17.39
C ARG A 654 -0.87 -9.09 17.67
N GLN A 655 -1.86 -8.67 18.47
CA GLN A 655 -2.97 -9.54 18.86
C GLN A 655 -3.83 -9.95 17.65
N GLU A 656 -4.09 -9.04 16.74
CA GLU A 656 -4.85 -9.29 15.52
C GLU A 656 -4.11 -10.26 14.60
N ARG A 657 -2.83 -10.03 14.37
CA ARG A 657 -1.96 -10.83 13.52
C ARG A 657 -1.82 -12.26 14.04
N ILE A 658 -1.61 -12.42 15.34
CA ILE A 658 -1.53 -13.74 16.01
C ILE A 658 -2.84 -14.49 15.84
N ASN A 659 -3.99 -13.84 16.03
CA ASN A 659 -5.29 -14.49 15.93
C ASN A 659 -5.67 -14.82 14.48
N LYS A 660 -5.37 -13.91 13.54
CA LYS A 660 -5.80 -14.06 12.15
C LYS A 660 -4.88 -14.94 11.30
N ILE A 661 -3.57 -14.93 11.55
CA ILE A 661 -2.60 -15.61 10.67
C ILE A 661 -1.47 -16.32 11.40
N GLN A 662 -1.45 -16.32 12.73
CA GLN A 662 -0.46 -16.99 13.60
C GLN A 662 0.99 -16.60 13.26
N GLN A 663 1.24 -15.37 12.83
CA GLN A 663 2.56 -14.84 12.47
C GLN A 663 3.15 -14.05 13.64
N HIS A 664 4.16 -14.59 14.31
CA HIS A 664 4.74 -14.08 15.55
C HIS A 664 6.18 -13.58 15.33
N TRP A 665 6.34 -12.61 14.43
CA TRP A 665 7.64 -12.13 13.99
C TRP A 665 8.46 -11.44 15.08
N GLU A 666 7.84 -10.89 16.15
CA GLU A 666 8.56 -10.32 17.29
C GLU A 666 9.47 -11.35 17.96
N GLU A 667 9.02 -12.61 18.04
CA GLU A 667 9.83 -13.72 18.55
C GLU A 667 11.03 -13.98 17.64
N TRP A 668 10.81 -13.98 16.32
CA TRP A 668 11.89 -14.25 15.37
C TRP A 668 12.97 -13.18 15.40
N VAL A 669 12.60 -11.92 15.66
CA VAL A 669 13.53 -10.80 15.86
C VAL A 669 14.25 -10.95 17.20
N ARG A 670 13.50 -11.18 18.28
CA ARG A 670 14.05 -11.28 19.65
C ARG A 670 15.10 -12.38 19.77
N GLU A 671 14.84 -13.51 19.13
CA GLU A 671 15.72 -14.69 19.14
C GLU A 671 16.77 -14.66 18.00
N GLU A 672 16.86 -13.56 17.24
CA GLU A 672 17.82 -13.35 16.13
C GLU A 672 17.77 -14.42 15.04
N TRP A 673 16.58 -15.01 14.81
CA TRP A 673 16.40 -16.00 13.74
C TRP A 673 16.41 -15.38 12.36
N ILE A 674 16.03 -14.11 12.25
CA ILE A 674 16.00 -13.34 11.00
C ILE A 674 16.93 -12.13 11.07
N ASP A 675 17.40 -11.67 9.91
CA ASP A 675 18.30 -10.53 9.76
C ASP A 675 17.54 -9.26 9.30
N LEU A 676 16.53 -9.41 8.41
CA LEU A 676 15.72 -8.32 7.90
C LEU A 676 14.24 -8.63 8.08
N LEU A 677 13.50 -7.69 8.63
CA LEU A 677 12.03 -7.71 8.71
C LEU A 677 11.46 -6.79 7.64
N VAL A 678 10.61 -7.33 6.76
CA VAL A 678 10.04 -6.59 5.62
C VAL A 678 8.51 -6.57 5.74
N PRO A 679 7.94 -5.65 6.53
CA PRO A 679 6.49 -5.53 6.66
C PRO A 679 5.87 -4.99 5.38
N MET A 680 4.80 -5.62 4.92
CA MET A 680 4.02 -5.25 3.73
C MET A 680 3.09 -4.06 4.05
N THR A 681 3.68 -2.89 4.27
CA THR A 681 2.99 -1.63 4.61
C THR A 681 2.42 -0.94 3.37
N TYR A 682 1.65 -1.71 2.57
CA TYR A 682 1.14 -1.28 1.27
C TYR A 682 0.05 -0.23 1.38
N ALA A 683 0.44 1.02 1.27
CA ALA A 683 -0.42 2.19 1.39
C ALA A 683 -0.64 2.88 0.04
N LEU A 684 -1.79 3.52 -0.12
CA LEU A 684 -2.13 4.32 -1.30
C LEU A 684 -1.71 5.79 -1.16
N ASP A 685 -1.49 6.26 0.07
CA ASP A 685 -0.97 7.59 0.39
C ASP A 685 0.04 7.53 1.54
N THR A 686 0.71 8.65 1.80
CA THR A 686 1.80 8.73 2.76
C THR A 686 1.32 8.67 4.20
N GLU A 687 0.14 9.18 4.50
CA GLU A 687 -0.48 9.18 5.84
C GLU A 687 -0.86 7.76 6.25
N GLN A 688 -1.42 6.99 5.32
CA GLN A 688 -1.68 5.56 5.55
C GLN A 688 -0.38 4.79 5.80
N LEU A 689 0.68 5.07 5.04
CA LEU A 689 2.00 4.47 5.27
C LEU A 689 2.52 4.80 6.67
N GLN A 690 2.43 6.06 7.08
CA GLN A 690 2.83 6.49 8.43
C GLN A 690 2.06 5.77 9.53
N THR A 691 0.75 5.63 9.36
CA THR A 691 -0.13 4.91 10.30
C THR A 691 0.25 3.43 10.42
N LEU A 692 0.54 2.77 9.30
CA LEU A 692 0.94 1.36 9.29
C LEU A 692 2.35 1.12 9.84
N THR A 693 3.25 2.09 9.71
CA THR A 693 4.66 1.93 10.10
C THR A 693 4.96 2.37 11.52
N ARG A 694 4.25 3.37 12.07
CA ARG A 694 4.51 3.90 13.42
C ARG A 694 4.54 2.81 14.51
N PRO A 695 3.55 1.91 14.62
CA PRO A 695 3.57 0.86 15.66
C PRO A 695 4.78 -0.09 15.53
N LEU A 696 5.24 -0.34 14.29
CA LEU A 696 6.39 -1.19 14.05
C LEU A 696 7.67 -0.60 14.64
N PHE A 697 7.88 0.70 14.55
CA PHE A 697 9.06 1.36 15.12
C PHE A 697 9.02 1.40 16.66
N GLU A 698 7.83 1.45 17.25
CA GLU A 698 7.65 1.40 18.72
C GLU A 698 7.94 -0.01 19.27
N GLU A 699 7.53 -1.06 18.53
CA GLU A 699 7.77 -2.46 18.91
C GLU A 699 9.20 -2.93 18.57
N PHE A 700 9.91 -2.24 17.68
CA PHE A 700 11.16 -2.66 17.07
C PHE A 700 12.36 -1.84 17.56
N SER A 701 12.61 -1.82 18.87
CA SER A 701 13.60 -0.91 19.46
C SER A 701 15.02 -1.49 19.62
N ASP A 702 15.20 -2.81 19.61
CA ASP A 702 16.44 -3.46 20.11
C ASP A 702 17.54 -3.64 19.03
N GLY A 703 17.30 -3.37 17.76
CA GLY A 703 18.30 -3.45 16.69
C GLY A 703 18.84 -4.88 16.39
N LYS A 704 18.10 -5.91 16.74
CA LYS A 704 18.50 -7.30 16.48
C LYS A 704 18.27 -7.75 15.04
N ALA A 705 17.36 -7.12 14.32
CA ALA A 705 17.19 -7.21 12.88
C ALA A 705 16.99 -5.79 12.30
N LEU A 706 17.04 -5.62 10.98
CA LEU A 706 16.82 -4.34 10.32
C LEU A 706 15.43 -4.29 9.71
N LEU A 707 14.79 -3.11 9.74
CA LEU A 707 13.40 -2.88 9.32
C LEU A 707 13.33 -2.22 7.94
N LEU A 708 12.66 -2.88 7.00
CA LEU A 708 12.45 -2.40 5.62
C LEU A 708 10.96 -2.35 5.27
N PRO A 709 10.25 -1.28 5.59
CA PRO A 709 8.84 -1.17 5.24
C PRO A 709 8.60 -1.23 3.74
N GLY A 710 7.56 -1.96 3.34
CA GLY A 710 7.18 -2.15 1.95
C GLY A 710 6.36 -1.00 1.39
N ILE A 711 6.79 -0.43 0.26
CA ILE A 711 6.06 0.60 -0.50
C ILE A 711 5.37 -0.08 -1.68
N ARG A 712 4.05 0.07 -1.77
CA ARG A 712 3.29 -0.39 -2.92
C ARG A 712 3.48 0.56 -4.11
N LEU A 713 3.74 0.03 -5.30
CA LEU A 713 3.82 0.82 -6.54
C LEU A 713 2.56 0.74 -7.40
N LEU A 714 1.81 -0.36 -7.27
CA LEU A 714 0.57 -0.55 -8.01
C LEU A 714 -0.47 0.50 -7.58
N ASN A 715 -0.98 1.27 -8.56
CA ASN A 715 -1.99 2.31 -8.33
C ASN A 715 -1.56 3.42 -7.36
N VAL A 716 -0.26 3.69 -7.27
CA VAL A 716 0.31 4.81 -6.51
C VAL A 716 1.01 5.76 -7.48
N PRO A 717 0.71 7.06 -7.48
CA PRO A 717 1.41 8.06 -8.29
C PRO A 717 2.90 8.12 -7.98
N ASP A 718 3.74 8.46 -8.98
CA ASP A 718 5.19 8.51 -8.79
C ASP A 718 5.61 9.47 -7.68
N VAL A 719 5.01 10.66 -7.61
CA VAL A 719 5.32 11.65 -6.56
C VAL A 719 4.94 11.15 -5.16
N VAL A 720 3.84 10.38 -5.04
CA VAL A 720 3.42 9.79 -3.77
C VAL A 720 4.39 8.67 -3.36
N ALA A 721 4.84 7.84 -4.29
CA ALA A 721 5.85 6.81 -4.00
C ALA A 721 7.17 7.45 -3.51
N VAL A 722 7.57 8.57 -4.11
CA VAL A 722 8.74 9.35 -3.66
C VAL A 722 8.50 9.96 -2.28
N ASP A 723 7.33 10.54 -2.02
CA ASP A 723 6.98 11.10 -0.71
C ASP A 723 6.96 10.03 0.39
N GLN A 724 6.43 8.83 0.08
CA GLN A 724 6.48 7.66 0.97
C GLN A 724 7.93 7.22 1.28
N MET A 725 8.79 7.21 0.28
CA MET A 725 10.21 6.92 0.48
C MET A 725 10.88 7.97 1.39
N GLN A 726 10.59 9.27 1.19
CA GLN A 726 11.12 10.34 2.04
C GLN A 726 10.57 10.27 3.46
N LEU A 727 9.30 9.88 3.65
CA LEU A 727 8.76 9.60 4.97
C LEU A 727 9.61 8.54 5.69
N LEU A 728 9.88 7.40 5.06
CA LEU A 728 10.67 6.32 5.67
C LEU A 728 12.11 6.73 5.99
N ARG A 729 12.74 7.58 5.16
CA ARG A 729 14.05 8.20 5.45
C ARG A 729 14.03 9.15 6.63
N GLY A 730 12.90 9.80 6.89
CA GLY A 730 12.65 10.64 8.06
C GLY A 730 12.22 9.88 9.30
N MET A 731 11.83 8.62 9.15
CA MET A 731 11.56 7.69 10.25
C MET A 731 12.83 6.89 10.60
N SER A 732 12.72 5.96 11.54
CA SER A 732 13.88 5.16 11.96
C SER A 732 14.08 3.90 11.11
N ALA A 733 13.87 3.94 9.78
CA ALA A 733 14.04 2.80 8.88
C ALA A 733 15.50 2.63 8.40
N GLU A 734 15.94 1.38 8.24
CA GLU A 734 17.24 1.10 7.63
C GLU A 734 17.20 1.07 6.11
N GLY A 735 16.00 1.05 5.55
CA GLY A 735 15.73 1.07 4.12
C GLY A 735 14.26 0.92 3.81
N TYR A 736 13.95 0.46 2.61
CA TYR A 736 12.59 0.19 2.15
C TYR A 736 12.59 -0.89 1.08
N ALA A 737 11.41 -1.47 0.80
CA ALA A 737 11.24 -2.45 -0.26
C ALA A 737 10.06 -2.06 -1.17
N LEU A 738 10.27 -2.07 -2.50
CA LEU A 738 9.27 -1.66 -3.49
C LEU A 738 8.48 -2.86 -4.01
N PHE A 739 7.16 -2.82 -3.93
CA PHE A 739 6.29 -3.88 -4.45
C PHE A 739 5.45 -3.39 -5.63
N ALA A 740 5.77 -3.81 -6.87
CA ALA A 740 6.78 -4.74 -7.31
C ALA A 740 7.39 -4.25 -8.63
N ALA A 741 8.40 -4.97 -9.15
CA ALA A 741 9.07 -4.63 -10.42
C ALA A 741 8.11 -4.52 -11.61
N GLU A 742 7.02 -5.30 -11.63
CA GLU A 742 5.96 -5.19 -12.65
C GLU A 742 5.36 -3.76 -12.73
N ASN A 743 5.34 -3.05 -11.60
CA ASN A 743 4.77 -1.71 -11.48
C ASN A 743 5.84 -0.61 -11.38
N PHE A 744 7.12 -0.96 -11.59
CA PHE A 744 8.23 -0.02 -11.57
C PHE A 744 8.33 0.68 -12.93
N ARG A 745 7.54 1.74 -13.08
CA ARG A 745 7.37 2.51 -14.33
C ARG A 745 8.67 3.23 -14.73
N PRO A 746 8.93 3.43 -16.04
CA PRO A 746 10.09 4.20 -16.51
C PRO A 746 10.18 5.61 -15.92
N SER A 747 9.05 6.30 -15.75
CA SER A 747 8.98 7.64 -15.11
C SER A 747 9.50 7.61 -13.66
N LEU A 748 9.07 6.65 -12.87
CA LEU A 748 9.54 6.47 -11.49
C LEU A 748 11.02 6.07 -11.46
N ALA A 749 11.46 5.19 -12.35
CA ALA A 749 12.85 4.79 -12.47
C ALA A 749 13.77 5.98 -12.77
N GLN A 750 13.36 6.89 -13.66
CA GLN A 750 14.10 8.13 -13.96
C GLN A 750 14.18 9.07 -12.75
N ILE A 751 13.08 9.20 -11.98
CA ILE A 751 13.10 9.99 -10.74
C ILE A 751 14.09 9.36 -9.75
N PHE A 752 14.02 8.05 -9.54
CA PHE A 752 14.91 7.34 -8.63
C PHE A 752 16.38 7.41 -9.08
N ASN A 753 16.67 7.34 -10.37
CA ASN A 753 18.01 7.55 -10.89
C ASN A 753 18.57 8.92 -10.43
N ARG A 754 17.80 10.00 -10.53
CA ARG A 754 18.23 11.32 -10.07
C ARG A 754 18.38 11.43 -8.54
N LEU A 755 17.48 10.78 -7.79
CA LEU A 755 17.47 10.86 -6.33
C LEU A 755 18.52 9.97 -5.65
N GLN A 756 18.87 8.85 -6.26
CA GLN A 756 19.65 7.77 -5.63
C GLN A 756 20.48 6.90 -6.59
N GLY A 757 20.44 7.15 -7.88
CA GLY A 757 21.24 6.43 -8.86
C GLY A 757 22.74 6.67 -8.65
N HIS A 758 23.57 5.75 -9.08
CA HIS A 758 25.02 5.88 -9.02
C HIS A 758 25.55 6.49 -10.31
N THR A 759 26.48 7.45 -10.18
CA THR A 759 27.33 7.87 -11.30
C THR A 759 28.55 6.94 -11.37
N GLU A 760 29.10 6.70 -12.54
CA GLU A 760 30.29 5.84 -12.75
C GLU A 760 31.50 6.16 -11.85
N SER A 761 31.54 7.37 -11.29
CA SER A 761 32.60 7.84 -10.40
C SER A 761 32.30 7.61 -8.90
N GLN A 762 31.10 7.21 -8.53
CA GLN A 762 30.73 7.00 -7.12
C GLN A 762 30.82 5.53 -6.74
N LYS A 763 31.59 5.24 -5.70
CA LYS A 763 31.58 3.88 -5.12
C LYS A 763 30.20 3.53 -4.61
N SER A 764 29.81 2.27 -4.76
CA SER A 764 28.62 1.68 -4.15
C SER A 764 28.59 2.02 -2.65
N GLN A 765 27.44 2.47 -2.15
CA GLN A 765 27.28 2.73 -0.72
C GLN A 765 27.16 1.41 0.05
N PRO A 766 27.80 1.31 1.24
CA PRO A 766 27.75 0.08 2.02
C PRO A 766 26.31 -0.28 2.39
N LEU A 767 26.00 -1.57 2.32
CA LEU A 767 24.73 -2.10 2.78
C LEU A 767 24.72 -2.20 4.30
N PRO A 768 23.72 -1.63 5.00
CA PRO A 768 23.65 -1.60 6.45
C PRO A 768 23.79 -2.97 7.14
N HIS A 769 23.26 -4.03 6.52
CA HIS A 769 23.36 -5.38 7.08
C HIS A 769 24.70 -6.09 6.80
N ARG A 770 25.51 -5.57 5.88
CA ARG A 770 26.85 -6.07 5.59
C ARG A 770 27.93 -5.31 6.34
N GLU A 771 27.84 -3.99 6.32
CA GLU A 771 28.84 -3.09 6.90
C GLU A 771 28.18 -2.09 7.87
N PRO A 772 27.57 -2.57 8.99
CA PRO A 772 26.73 -1.71 9.85
C PRO A 772 27.49 -0.51 10.44
N PHE A 773 28.76 -0.66 10.79
CA PHE A 773 29.54 0.42 11.38
C PHE A 773 29.91 1.48 10.35
N LEU A 774 30.25 1.08 9.12
CA LEU A 774 30.53 2.02 8.04
C LEU A 774 29.23 2.73 7.59
N ALA A 775 28.12 2.00 7.51
CA ALA A 775 26.81 2.58 7.24
C ALA A 775 26.42 3.61 8.32
N THR A 776 26.66 3.31 9.59
CA THR A 776 26.42 4.24 10.70
C THR A 776 27.25 5.52 10.57
N GLN A 777 28.55 5.41 10.25
CA GLN A 777 29.43 6.55 10.03
C GLN A 777 28.93 7.43 8.88
N ILE A 778 28.59 6.85 7.72
CA ILE A 778 28.12 7.62 6.55
C ILE A 778 26.77 8.30 6.84
N ARG A 779 25.83 7.63 7.49
CA ARG A 779 24.55 8.23 7.89
C ARG A 779 24.74 9.39 8.86
N TYR A 780 25.67 9.27 9.81
CA TYR A 780 25.98 10.33 10.72
C TYR A 780 26.63 11.51 9.99
N GLN A 781 27.57 11.28 9.08
CA GLN A 781 28.20 12.33 8.28
C GLN A 781 27.17 13.11 7.47
N ASN A 782 26.19 12.44 6.84
CA ASN A 782 25.11 13.12 6.13
C ASN A 782 24.28 14.02 7.08
N LEU A 783 24.01 13.56 8.29
CA LEU A 783 23.29 14.32 9.30
C LEU A 783 24.11 15.53 9.76
N GLN A 784 25.40 15.36 10.01
CA GLN A 784 26.32 16.44 10.39
C GLN A 784 26.47 17.47 9.26
N GLN A 785 26.45 17.05 7.99
CA GLN A 785 26.46 17.98 6.85
C GLN A 785 25.20 18.88 6.81
N GLU A 786 24.02 18.35 7.15
CA GLU A 786 22.80 19.17 7.26
C GLU A 786 22.96 20.23 8.34
N TRP A 787 23.50 19.89 9.51
CA TRP A 787 23.79 20.85 10.59
C TRP A 787 24.84 21.90 10.17
N ASN A 788 25.93 21.44 9.58
CA ASN A 788 27.01 22.31 9.11
C ASN A 788 26.51 23.31 8.05
N PHE A 789 25.61 22.85 7.15
CA PHE A 789 24.98 23.74 6.18
C PHE A 789 24.13 24.82 6.87
N LEU A 790 23.31 24.46 7.84
CA LEU A 790 22.48 25.43 8.58
C LEU A 790 23.33 26.40 9.42
N ILE A 791 24.41 25.92 10.05
CA ILE A 791 25.36 26.78 10.81
C ILE A 791 26.01 27.77 9.88
N THR A 792 26.58 27.33 8.76
CA THR A 792 27.25 28.17 7.78
C THR A 792 26.34 29.25 7.22
N HIS A 793 25.08 28.95 7.02
CA HIS A 793 24.07 29.89 6.50
C HIS A 793 23.29 30.64 7.60
N GLN A 794 23.78 30.61 8.85
CA GLN A 794 23.20 31.31 9.99
C GLN A 794 21.71 31.02 10.25
N GLN A 795 21.27 29.79 9.93
CA GLN A 795 19.88 29.34 10.08
C GLN A 795 19.61 28.62 11.43
N ILE A 796 20.60 28.60 12.31
CA ILE A 796 20.47 28.05 13.67
C ILE A 796 20.62 29.22 14.67
N GLU A 797 19.61 29.38 15.54
CA GLU A 797 19.59 30.39 16.57
C GLU A 797 19.52 29.75 17.96
N MET A 798 20.70 29.61 18.60
CA MET A 798 20.88 29.07 19.96
C MET A 798 21.83 29.97 20.78
N ASP A 799 21.80 29.76 22.11
CA ASP A 799 22.80 30.33 22.99
C ASP A 799 24.23 29.86 22.62
N GLU A 800 25.22 30.75 22.69
CA GLU A 800 26.60 30.46 22.28
C GLU A 800 27.24 29.27 23.01
N ARG A 801 26.92 29.10 24.31
CA ARG A 801 27.45 27.99 25.11
C ARG A 801 26.85 26.66 24.63
N VAL A 802 25.55 26.67 24.36
CA VAL A 802 24.83 25.49 23.84
C VAL A 802 25.36 25.12 22.48
N LEU A 803 25.57 26.11 21.61
CA LEU A 803 26.09 25.90 20.26
C LEU A 803 27.50 25.31 20.29
N LYS A 804 28.39 25.82 21.20
CA LYS A 804 29.76 25.28 21.39
C LYS A 804 29.72 23.83 21.91
N ASP A 805 28.90 23.56 22.92
CA ASP A 805 28.77 22.23 23.48
C ASP A 805 28.26 21.25 22.41
N TRP A 806 27.23 21.62 21.66
CA TRP A 806 26.69 20.79 20.56
C TRP A 806 27.75 20.54 19.48
N GLY A 807 28.48 21.57 18.99
CA GLY A 807 29.52 21.40 17.99
C GLY A 807 30.63 20.47 18.43
N HIS A 808 31.12 20.61 19.67
CA HIS A 808 32.14 19.74 20.23
C HIS A 808 31.69 18.29 20.33
N GLN A 809 30.49 18.03 20.87
CA GLN A 809 29.94 16.67 20.98
C GLN A 809 29.62 16.06 19.61
N ALA A 810 29.26 16.89 18.61
CA ALA A 810 29.06 16.41 17.23
C ALA A 810 30.36 15.88 16.62
N ASP A 811 31.47 16.59 16.81
CA ASP A 811 32.78 16.18 16.28
C ASP A 811 33.36 15.00 17.04
N GLU A 812 33.18 14.90 18.38
CA GLU A 812 33.56 13.75 19.17
C GLU A 812 32.82 12.47 18.71
N LEU A 813 31.51 12.58 18.45
CA LEU A 813 30.73 11.46 17.94
C LEU A 813 31.18 11.06 16.53
N SER A 814 31.46 12.02 15.65
CA SER A 814 31.98 11.78 14.29
C SER A 814 33.28 10.96 14.34
N LEU A 815 34.23 11.36 15.20
CA LEU A 815 35.51 10.67 15.37
C LEU A 815 35.33 9.26 15.91
N ALA A 816 34.50 9.08 16.95
CA ALA A 816 34.27 7.76 17.55
C ALA A 816 33.62 6.76 16.57
N LEU A 817 32.67 7.22 15.74
CA LEU A 817 32.07 6.41 14.68
C LEU A 817 33.06 6.08 13.57
N GLN A 818 33.92 7.01 13.20
CA GLN A 818 34.98 6.80 12.21
C GLN A 818 36.01 5.77 12.68
N GLU A 819 36.47 5.85 13.93
CA GLU A 819 37.39 4.87 14.51
C GLU A 819 36.77 3.47 14.56
N LEU A 820 35.49 3.37 14.92
CA LEU A 820 34.77 2.10 14.93
C LEU A 820 34.64 1.49 13.53
N ALA A 821 34.29 2.31 12.54
CA ALA A 821 34.15 1.85 11.15
C ALA A 821 35.48 1.39 10.56
N GLN A 822 36.57 2.11 10.82
CA GLN A 822 37.90 1.74 10.35
C GLN A 822 38.50 0.53 11.06
N LYS A 823 38.20 0.37 12.36
CA LYS A 823 38.75 -0.72 13.19
C LYS A 823 37.68 -1.24 14.13
N PRO A 824 36.78 -2.12 13.65
CA PRO A 824 35.77 -2.75 14.48
C PRO A 824 36.42 -3.49 15.67
N SER A 825 36.06 -3.09 16.87
CA SER A 825 36.53 -3.71 18.12
C SER A 825 35.56 -3.36 19.25
N GLN A 826 35.52 -4.22 20.29
CA GLN A 826 34.67 -3.95 21.47
C GLN A 826 35.01 -2.61 22.13
N ARG A 827 36.28 -2.22 22.17
CA ARG A 827 36.71 -0.93 22.74
C ARG A 827 36.13 0.27 21.95
N ASN A 828 36.28 0.25 20.63
CA ASN A 828 35.79 1.33 19.78
C ASN A 828 34.26 1.34 19.73
N PHE A 829 33.62 0.18 19.81
CA PHE A 829 32.17 0.08 19.91
C PHE A 829 31.65 0.75 21.19
N VAL A 830 32.22 0.44 22.36
CA VAL A 830 31.83 1.06 23.64
C VAL A 830 32.03 2.58 23.60
N ALA A 831 33.11 3.06 23.00
CA ALA A 831 33.36 4.49 22.84
C ALA A 831 32.28 5.15 21.96
N ALA A 832 32.00 4.61 20.78
CA ALA A 832 30.99 5.11 19.84
C ALA A 832 29.57 5.05 20.44
N GLN A 833 29.21 3.94 21.11
CA GLN A 833 27.92 3.79 21.77
C GLN A 833 27.73 4.80 22.91
N SER A 834 28.77 5.02 23.74
CA SER A 834 28.72 5.98 24.84
C SER A 834 28.58 7.41 24.32
N SER A 835 29.37 7.78 23.30
CA SER A 835 29.28 9.09 22.65
C SER A 835 27.89 9.33 22.04
N LEU A 836 27.37 8.38 21.27
CA LEU A 836 26.03 8.47 20.67
C LEU A 836 24.94 8.55 21.74
N SER A 837 25.00 7.75 22.80
CA SER A 837 24.03 7.77 23.89
C SER A 837 24.03 9.12 24.61
N THR A 838 25.20 9.72 24.83
CA THR A 838 25.33 11.05 25.44
C THR A 838 24.76 12.13 24.51
N PHE A 839 25.12 12.08 23.23
CA PHE A 839 24.61 13.00 22.21
C PHE A 839 23.07 12.94 22.11
N ARG A 840 22.49 11.75 22.03
CA ARG A 840 21.02 11.55 21.96
C ARG A 840 20.29 12.10 23.16
N ARG A 841 20.83 11.98 24.39
CA ARG A 841 20.24 12.56 25.60
C ARG A 841 20.25 14.09 25.60
N GLN A 842 21.32 14.70 25.07
CA GLN A 842 21.47 16.14 25.03
C GLN A 842 20.71 16.79 23.85
N PHE A 843 20.56 16.06 22.75
CA PHE A 843 19.99 16.57 21.51
C PHE A 843 18.61 17.25 21.69
N PRO A 844 17.61 16.66 22.36
CA PRO A 844 16.33 17.33 22.59
C PRO A 844 16.45 18.61 23.44
N ILE A 845 17.44 18.66 24.34
CA ILE A 845 17.69 19.81 25.19
C ILE A 845 18.24 20.97 24.38
N TRP A 846 19.21 20.71 23.48
CA TRP A 846 19.74 21.71 22.56
C TRP A 846 18.68 22.21 21.58
N MET A 847 17.91 21.31 20.99
CA MET A 847 16.89 21.65 19.99
C MET A 847 15.74 22.48 20.57
N LYS A 848 15.37 22.29 21.86
CA LYS A 848 14.39 23.17 22.54
C LYS A 848 14.84 24.63 22.63
N GLN A 849 16.13 24.90 22.59
CA GLN A 849 16.68 26.27 22.63
C GLN A 849 16.78 26.90 21.25
N ASN A 850 16.60 26.12 20.20
CA ASN A 850 16.58 26.63 18.83
C ASN A 850 15.22 27.28 18.52
N LYS A 851 15.25 28.58 18.13
CA LYS A 851 14.05 29.36 17.85
C LYS A 851 13.61 29.34 16.39
N THR A 852 14.44 28.80 15.50
CA THR A 852 14.27 28.95 14.05
C THR A 852 13.89 27.65 13.34
N LEU A 853 14.16 26.48 13.95
CA LEU A 853 13.92 25.19 13.33
C LEU A 853 12.47 24.72 13.51
N ASP A 854 11.95 24.10 12.46
CA ASP A 854 10.66 23.41 12.49
C ASP A 854 10.73 22.18 13.43
N PRO A 855 9.72 21.95 14.27
CA PRO A 855 9.63 20.74 15.11
C PRO A 855 9.70 19.43 14.30
N TYR A 856 9.15 19.40 13.09
CA TYR A 856 9.22 18.24 12.20
C TYR A 856 10.68 17.89 11.87
N GLN A 857 11.50 18.87 11.50
CA GLN A 857 12.92 18.64 11.19
C GLN A 857 13.70 18.12 12.40
N THR A 858 13.41 18.65 13.58
CA THR A 858 14.01 18.16 14.83
C THR A 858 13.65 16.70 15.11
N GLN A 859 12.39 16.33 14.88
CA GLN A 859 11.94 14.95 15.02
C GLN A 859 12.61 14.00 14.01
N VAL A 860 12.76 14.43 12.75
CA VAL A 860 13.47 13.65 11.73
C VAL A 860 14.92 13.38 12.14
N TRP A 861 15.63 14.38 12.65
CA TRP A 861 17.00 14.20 13.14
C TRP A 861 17.07 13.25 14.35
N SER A 862 16.12 13.36 15.29
CA SER A 862 16.02 12.43 16.42
C SER A 862 15.80 10.98 15.96
N ASN A 863 14.94 10.77 14.99
CA ASN A 863 14.68 9.45 14.40
C ASN A 863 15.93 8.90 13.69
N ARG A 864 16.67 9.77 12.97
CA ARG A 864 17.92 9.34 12.32
C ARG A 864 19.00 8.97 13.32
N LEU A 865 19.10 9.70 14.45
CA LEU A 865 20.00 9.33 15.55
C LEU A 865 19.59 7.98 16.20
N GLU A 866 18.30 7.69 16.26
CA GLU A 866 17.78 6.38 16.68
C GLU A 866 18.21 5.26 15.73
N THR A 867 18.12 5.48 14.42
CA THR A 867 18.60 4.53 13.41
C THR A 867 20.09 4.20 13.62
N LEU A 868 20.92 5.20 13.94
CA LEU A 868 22.35 4.97 14.23
C LEU A 868 22.54 4.02 15.43
N ALA A 869 21.75 4.21 16.49
CA ALA A 869 21.85 3.35 17.67
C ALA A 869 21.46 1.89 17.34
N ARG A 870 20.43 1.69 16.53
CA ARG A 870 20.04 0.34 16.09
C ARG A 870 21.07 -0.32 15.18
N LEU A 871 21.66 0.44 14.26
CA LEU A 871 22.75 -0.06 13.42
C LEU A 871 23.98 -0.46 14.25
N LEU A 872 24.34 0.32 15.29
CA LEU A 872 25.40 -0.06 16.22
C LEU A 872 25.07 -1.36 16.95
N SER A 873 23.85 -1.49 17.49
CA SER A 873 23.41 -2.71 18.17
C SER A 873 23.42 -3.93 17.23
N TYR A 874 22.92 -3.77 16.00
CA TYR A 874 22.98 -4.79 14.96
C TYR A 874 24.43 -5.20 14.66
N GLY A 875 25.33 -4.22 14.51
CA GLY A 875 26.75 -4.45 14.26
C GLY A 875 27.46 -5.16 15.41
N GLU A 876 27.13 -4.83 16.67
CA GLU A 876 27.66 -5.58 17.83
C GLU A 876 27.31 -7.06 17.73
N ASN A 877 26.05 -7.38 17.49
CA ASN A 877 25.56 -8.75 17.44
C ASN A 877 26.13 -9.52 16.24
N ARG A 878 26.18 -8.90 15.06
CA ARG A 878 26.54 -9.57 13.82
C ARG A 878 28.02 -9.56 13.49
N VAL A 879 28.76 -8.56 13.95
CA VAL A 879 30.19 -8.42 13.66
C VAL A 879 31.03 -8.80 14.87
N LEU A 880 30.84 -8.16 16.03
CA LEU A 880 31.74 -8.33 17.17
C LEU A 880 31.49 -9.63 17.93
N ASN A 881 30.25 -10.02 18.22
CA ASN A 881 29.95 -11.24 18.98
C ASN A 881 30.24 -12.51 18.18
N ARG A 882 30.08 -12.48 16.85
CA ARG A 882 30.48 -13.61 15.98
C ARG A 882 31.98 -13.87 15.99
N TYR A 883 32.82 -12.83 15.99
CA TYR A 883 34.28 -13.01 16.08
C TYR A 883 34.69 -13.68 17.39
N GLN A 884 34.02 -13.41 18.50
CA GLN A 884 34.29 -14.07 19.77
C GLN A 884 33.94 -15.56 19.74
N ILE A 885 32.84 -15.95 19.13
CA ILE A 885 32.39 -17.34 19.02
C ILE A 885 33.37 -18.14 18.15
N ILE A 886 33.78 -17.61 17.01
CA ILE A 886 34.72 -18.23 16.09
C ILE A 886 36.12 -18.36 16.72
N SER A 887 36.60 -17.29 17.37
CA SER A 887 37.91 -17.28 18.07
C SER A 887 37.93 -18.28 19.22
N ASN A 888 36.85 -18.37 20.00
CA ASN A 888 36.74 -19.34 21.10
C ASN A 888 36.68 -20.82 20.60
N HIS A 889 36.03 -21.05 19.45
CA HIS A 889 36.00 -22.38 18.81
C HIS A 889 37.34 -22.78 18.24
N GLN A 890 38.07 -21.88 17.59
CA GLN A 890 39.43 -22.13 17.09
C GLN A 890 40.40 -22.39 18.24
N THR A 891 40.31 -21.59 19.31
CA THR A 891 41.13 -21.80 20.53
C THR A 891 40.82 -23.12 21.25
N LEU A 892 39.59 -23.63 21.16
CA LEU A 892 39.21 -24.96 21.67
C LEU A 892 39.63 -26.11 20.75
N MET A 893 39.70 -25.87 19.42
CA MET A 893 40.23 -26.87 18.47
C MET A 893 41.77 -26.98 18.52
N ASP A 894 42.48 -25.84 18.71
CA ASP A 894 43.93 -25.79 18.85
C ASP A 894 44.42 -26.36 20.22
N LYS A 895 43.49 -26.52 21.17
CA LYS A 895 43.76 -27.16 22.48
C LYS A 895 43.37 -28.64 22.53
N ARG A 896 42.77 -29.18 21.49
CA ARG A 896 42.53 -30.63 21.30
C ARG A 896 43.51 -31.23 20.29
#